data_76c2903108db817e0545016ea374d203
#
_entry.id   76c2903108db817e0545016ea374d203
#
_cell.length_a   1.000
_cell.length_b   1.000
_cell.length_c   1.000
_cell.angle_alpha   90.00
_cell.angle_beta   90.00
_cell.angle_gamma   90.00
#
_symmetry.space_group_name_H-M   'P 1'
#
loop_
_entity.id
_entity.type
_entity.pdbx_description
1 polymer ?
#
loop_
_entity_poly.entity_id
_entity_poly.type
_entity_poly.pdbx_seq_one_letter_code
_entity_poly.pdbx_strand_id
1 'polypeptide(L)'
;MAVLGPVVPVCAQSTTCPARAERAATPADTAYSNGDLSSAESLYAQAVAQHPQDASLAESLVRTLLREGKVAQASAQAATSATASPRSAAALTALAEVELRQGQPWVALQTLDSATTADPCYARAHLVRSRALRIDSMYGSERAEIQRAYDIDPTDPDVLNAWTGIVNAAHEIESVNQSLSTMKDIDADSRQRAEAAAHSMMPLLSENSQTCQGLPSIPSATLPLQPSMPDPKHIDGYKLQVQLPQSEAKLLVDSAASGLYITRALAAANGLQHDPNDPEGTVRLPSMRIGPLEFHNCIVGVSETPFAGKSDGFIGTDIFASYMITLDFRSAKMILDPLPKQPGIVPGDRFPAPALANFTPVYHRRQYLLVPIEFSNRSRKLFILATGMRSSAMSSDAAHSVSRITMNFTNTEQTTSGTRVQFFRDIFDLQLASLPTVHQGHILELDPTVIDRNAGFEIAGMLGLDVLNPLTLHLDYRDGLVKFDTLQTNFAPLLNAKNTAPSLPVTTNESGPEACQRVEDSDIPINSTVEATVTGALDSAHLKPGKEIWLKAKYGWQQTDCRVEAGSILYGHVTAAVSSKDPASSELSLVFDHADCVGHPKQPVQLELVGLIAAADESESIFGALPAAVSGGGRQISEVVAGTTGRSDNLNPGGRPNTVHPGVVIRMPKVKLEPQAGPSCSDRITSATRSVLLGPGAELILLMKNHP
;
A
#
# COMPACT_ATOMS: atom_id res chain seq x y z
N MET A 1 -17.99 37.89 30.38
CA MET A 1 -17.12 38.88 29.71
C MET A 1 -15.69 38.38 29.83
N ALA A 2 -15.20 37.69 28.83
CA ALA A 2 -13.78 37.29 28.73
C ALA A 2 -13.09 38.28 27.81
N VAL A 3 -12.11 38.97 28.32
CA VAL A 3 -11.32 39.98 27.62
C VAL A 3 -10.34 39.23 26.68
N LEU A 4 -10.59 39.30 25.39
CA LEU A 4 -9.62 38.90 24.36
C LEU A 4 -8.52 39.98 24.30
N GLY A 5 -7.35 39.65 24.79
CA GLY A 5 -6.15 40.45 24.60
C GLY A 5 -5.73 40.46 23.12
N PRO A 6 -5.09 41.53 22.62
CA PRO A 6 -4.66 41.62 21.25
C PRO A 6 -3.55 40.61 20.98
N VAL A 7 -3.75 39.75 19.96
CA VAL A 7 -2.70 38.91 19.38
C VAL A 7 -1.73 39.87 18.67
N VAL A 8 -0.60 40.10 19.26
CA VAL A 8 0.51 40.82 18.64
C VAL A 8 1.08 39.89 17.57
N PRO A 9 1.13 40.26 16.29
CA PRO A 9 1.83 39.48 15.30
C PRO A 9 3.33 39.48 15.68
N VAL A 10 3.87 38.32 15.97
CA VAL A 10 5.31 38.13 16.07
C VAL A 10 5.89 38.37 14.69
N CYS A 11 6.32 39.57 14.40
CA CYS A 11 7.18 39.85 13.25
C CYS A 11 8.43 38.95 13.44
N ALA A 12 8.55 37.91 12.63
CA ALA A 12 9.80 37.18 12.49
C ALA A 12 10.86 38.21 12.06
N GLN A 13 11.76 38.55 12.97
CA GLN A 13 12.92 39.33 12.65
C GLN A 13 13.72 38.55 11.62
N SER A 14 13.82 39.06 10.38
CA SER A 14 14.69 38.50 9.37
C SER A 14 16.12 38.63 9.87
N THR A 15 16.66 37.55 10.41
CA THR A 15 18.06 37.46 10.79
C THR A 15 18.86 37.51 9.50
N THR A 16 19.48 38.64 9.22
CA THR A 16 20.43 38.76 8.10
C THR A 16 21.67 37.97 8.47
N CYS A 17 21.83 36.81 7.84
CA CYS A 17 23.03 36.00 8.01
C CYS A 17 24.22 36.68 7.31
N PRO A 18 25.39 36.78 7.95
CA PRO A 18 26.58 37.21 7.25
C PRO A 18 26.93 36.19 6.16
N ALA A 19 27.26 36.67 4.97
CA ALA A 19 27.75 35.77 3.91
C ALA A 19 28.95 34.98 4.47
N ARG A 20 28.90 33.65 4.34
CA ARG A 20 30.00 32.82 4.83
C ARG A 20 31.28 33.18 4.10
N ALA A 21 32.34 33.45 4.86
CA ALA A 21 33.66 33.71 4.27
C ALA A 21 34.07 32.48 3.42
N GLU A 22 34.52 32.74 2.21
CA GLU A 22 34.98 31.71 1.28
C GLU A 22 36.07 30.87 1.95
N ARG A 23 35.75 29.66 2.33
CA ARG A 23 36.69 28.72 2.93
C ARG A 23 37.31 27.88 1.81
N ALA A 24 38.64 27.80 1.79
CA ALA A 24 39.33 26.91 0.86
C ALA A 24 38.83 25.45 1.08
N ALA A 25 38.42 24.81 -0.01
CA ALA A 25 37.99 23.43 0.01
C ALA A 25 39.14 22.52 0.51
N THR A 26 38.82 21.65 1.46
CA THR A 26 39.78 20.64 1.92
C THR A 26 39.90 19.54 0.88
N PRO A 27 40.95 18.68 0.96
CA PRO A 27 41.01 17.47 0.13
C PRO A 27 39.77 16.57 0.27
N ALA A 28 39.15 16.50 1.46
CA ALA A 28 37.94 15.76 1.71
C ALA A 28 36.72 16.38 0.99
N ASP A 29 36.57 17.71 1.05
CA ASP A 29 35.52 18.44 0.34
C ASP A 29 35.64 18.25 -1.18
N THR A 30 36.88 18.28 -1.69
CA THR A 30 37.15 18.05 -3.11
C THR A 30 36.79 16.62 -3.55
N ALA A 31 37.20 15.63 -2.77
CA ALA A 31 36.84 14.21 -3.04
C ALA A 31 35.32 14.00 -3.03
N TYR A 32 34.61 14.58 -2.04
CA TYR A 32 33.15 14.52 -1.95
C TYR A 32 32.48 15.17 -3.18
N SER A 33 32.90 16.35 -3.58
CA SER A 33 32.35 17.09 -4.73
C SER A 33 32.58 16.35 -6.04
N ASN A 34 33.71 15.65 -6.18
CA ASN A 34 34.03 14.82 -7.35
C ASN A 34 33.34 13.47 -7.35
N GLY A 35 32.58 13.12 -6.30
CA GLY A 35 31.91 11.83 -6.17
C GLY A 35 32.82 10.66 -5.74
N ASP A 36 34.08 10.94 -5.40
CA ASP A 36 34.99 9.94 -4.79
C ASP A 36 34.69 9.81 -3.29
N LEU A 37 33.56 9.12 -3.03
CA LEU A 37 33.02 9.01 -1.69
C LEU A 37 33.93 8.23 -0.75
N SER A 38 34.61 7.19 -1.28
CA SER A 38 35.53 6.36 -0.47
C SER A 38 36.73 7.16 0.04
N SER A 39 37.34 8.00 -0.82
CA SER A 39 38.40 8.91 -0.40
C SER A 39 37.87 9.99 0.55
N ALA A 40 36.69 10.54 0.29
CA ALA A 40 36.07 11.53 1.17
C ALA A 40 35.80 10.93 2.57
N GLU A 41 35.22 9.74 2.66
CA GLU A 41 35.00 9.04 3.94
C GLU A 41 36.29 8.89 4.73
N SER A 42 37.36 8.37 4.08
CA SER A 42 38.65 8.16 4.74
C SER A 42 39.24 9.47 5.29
N LEU A 43 39.19 10.52 4.50
CA LEU A 43 39.72 11.84 4.88
C LEU A 43 38.88 12.50 5.99
N TYR A 44 37.54 12.45 5.89
CA TYR A 44 36.68 12.97 6.97
C TYR A 44 36.81 12.14 8.25
N ALA A 45 36.87 10.83 8.17
CA ALA A 45 37.10 9.97 9.34
C ALA A 45 38.41 10.28 10.06
N GLN A 46 39.49 10.53 9.30
CA GLN A 46 40.75 10.97 9.86
C GLN A 46 40.64 12.33 10.51
N ALA A 47 39.95 13.29 9.88
CA ALA A 47 39.74 14.65 10.43
C ALA A 47 38.89 14.58 11.73
N VAL A 48 37.84 13.80 11.78
CA VAL A 48 37.05 13.60 13.00
C VAL A 48 37.88 12.98 14.11
N ALA A 49 38.73 12.00 13.81
CA ALA A 49 39.62 11.39 14.81
C ALA A 49 40.62 12.41 15.40
N GLN A 50 41.08 13.39 14.60
CA GLN A 50 41.97 14.45 15.06
C GLN A 50 41.20 15.55 15.83
N HIS A 51 39.94 15.82 15.45
CA HIS A 51 39.11 16.88 16.01
C HIS A 51 37.75 16.36 16.45
N PRO A 52 37.67 15.49 17.47
CA PRO A 52 36.44 14.76 17.82
C PRO A 52 35.30 15.67 18.36
N GLN A 53 35.62 16.92 18.70
CA GLN A 53 34.64 17.93 19.15
C GLN A 53 34.12 18.82 18.01
N ASP A 54 34.64 18.67 16.79
CA ASP A 54 34.18 19.43 15.65
C ASP A 54 32.97 18.72 15.01
N ALA A 55 31.77 19.21 15.37
CA ALA A 55 30.52 18.67 14.88
C ALA A 55 30.34 18.87 13.36
N SER A 56 31.00 19.85 12.73
CA SER A 56 30.92 20.09 11.29
C SER A 56 31.65 19.01 10.50
N LEU A 57 32.81 18.55 11.03
CA LEU A 57 33.53 17.42 10.44
C LEU A 57 32.71 16.11 10.58
N ALA A 58 32.11 15.90 11.75
CA ALA A 58 31.24 14.75 11.99
C ALA A 58 30.02 14.77 11.04
N GLU A 59 29.40 15.91 10.80
CA GLU A 59 28.30 16.09 9.84
C GLU A 59 28.76 15.75 8.41
N SER A 60 29.94 16.25 7.99
CA SER A 60 30.51 15.95 6.68
C SER A 60 30.78 14.44 6.48
N LEU A 61 31.23 13.74 7.54
CA LEU A 61 31.38 12.28 7.52
C LEU A 61 30.02 11.58 7.41
N VAL A 62 29.01 12.01 8.20
CA VAL A 62 27.67 11.43 8.17
C VAL A 62 27.06 11.54 6.79
N ARG A 63 27.07 12.73 6.15
CA ARG A 63 26.52 12.89 4.79
C ARG A 63 27.25 12.03 3.75
N THR A 64 28.56 11.83 3.91
CA THR A 64 29.34 10.97 3.02
C THR A 64 28.93 9.53 3.17
N LEU A 65 28.82 9.02 4.40
CA LEU A 65 28.34 7.66 4.71
C LEU A 65 26.92 7.41 4.18
N LEU A 66 26.02 8.42 4.29
CA LEU A 66 24.66 8.30 3.76
C LEU A 66 24.63 8.21 2.23
N ARG A 67 25.51 8.95 1.53
CA ARG A 67 25.64 8.83 0.07
C ARG A 67 26.20 7.48 -0.37
N GLU A 68 27.05 6.85 0.43
CA GLU A 68 27.55 5.48 0.20
C GLU A 68 26.53 4.39 0.60
N GLY A 69 25.39 4.75 1.22
CA GLY A 69 24.40 3.81 1.73
C GLY A 69 24.78 3.14 3.06
N LYS A 70 25.81 3.62 3.74
CA LYS A 70 26.30 3.10 5.04
C LYS A 70 25.49 3.65 6.22
N VAL A 71 24.15 3.44 6.19
CA VAL A 71 23.20 4.08 7.10
C VAL A 71 23.48 3.76 8.57
N ALA A 72 23.87 2.52 8.90
CA ALA A 72 24.16 2.14 10.28
C ALA A 72 25.40 2.88 10.85
N GLN A 73 26.43 3.06 10.04
CA GLN A 73 27.63 3.79 10.45
C GLN A 73 27.34 5.30 10.57
N ALA A 74 26.57 5.86 9.63
CA ALA A 74 26.11 7.24 9.69
C ALA A 74 25.30 7.50 10.97
N SER A 75 24.38 6.58 11.33
CA SER A 75 23.57 6.67 12.55
C SER A 75 24.43 6.67 13.82
N ALA A 76 25.39 5.77 13.92
CA ALA A 76 26.31 5.71 15.05
C ALA A 76 27.14 7.00 15.19
N GLN A 77 27.66 7.53 14.07
CA GLN A 77 28.44 8.76 14.06
C GLN A 77 27.60 10.00 14.42
N ALA A 78 26.38 10.11 13.87
CA ALA A 78 25.46 11.21 14.19
C ALA A 78 25.03 11.19 15.67
N ALA A 79 24.70 10.04 16.22
CA ALA A 79 24.35 9.87 17.64
C ALA A 79 25.52 10.27 18.55
N THR A 80 26.74 9.86 18.21
CA THR A 80 27.95 10.24 18.94
C THR A 80 28.14 11.76 18.93
N SER A 81 28.02 12.39 17.76
CA SER A 81 28.17 13.85 17.61
C SER A 81 27.08 14.62 18.38
N ALA A 82 25.82 14.19 18.28
CA ALA A 82 24.69 14.80 18.99
C ALA A 82 24.81 14.67 20.51
N THR A 83 25.36 13.55 21.00
CA THR A 83 25.63 13.37 22.43
C THR A 83 26.78 14.29 22.92
N ALA A 84 27.83 14.42 22.13
CA ALA A 84 28.98 15.28 22.49
C ALA A 84 28.63 16.77 22.39
N SER A 85 27.78 17.16 21.46
CA SER A 85 27.43 18.55 21.15
C SER A 85 25.92 18.75 20.94
N PRO A 86 25.07 18.59 21.98
CA PRO A 86 23.60 18.49 21.84
C PRO A 86 22.94 19.81 21.42
N ARG A 87 23.68 20.93 21.41
CA ARG A 87 23.20 22.24 20.95
C ARG A 87 23.89 22.72 19.69
N SER A 88 24.71 21.89 19.05
CA SER A 88 25.36 22.23 17.80
C SER A 88 24.39 22.06 16.64
N ALA A 89 24.19 23.11 15.83
CA ALA A 89 23.39 23.02 14.62
C ALA A 89 23.90 21.93 13.67
N ALA A 90 25.22 21.78 13.52
CA ALA A 90 25.84 20.74 12.70
C ALA A 90 25.53 19.34 13.22
N ALA A 91 25.66 19.09 14.53
CA ALA A 91 25.36 17.78 15.12
C ALA A 91 23.89 17.41 14.99
N LEU A 92 22.99 18.38 15.23
CA LEU A 92 21.54 18.19 15.06
C LEU A 92 21.17 17.98 13.58
N THR A 93 21.82 18.68 12.65
CA THR A 93 21.61 18.50 11.21
C THR A 93 22.03 17.10 10.78
N ALA A 94 23.19 16.62 11.22
CA ALA A 94 23.67 15.26 10.96
C ALA A 94 22.66 14.20 11.49
N LEU A 95 22.13 14.40 12.69
CA LEU A 95 21.11 13.51 13.26
C LEU A 95 19.84 13.52 12.41
N ALA A 96 19.36 14.70 12.03
CA ALA A 96 18.16 14.83 11.21
C ALA A 96 18.30 14.22 9.80
N GLU A 97 19.48 14.31 9.17
CA GLU A 97 19.73 13.61 7.90
C GLU A 97 19.60 12.08 8.04
N VAL A 98 20.09 11.53 9.14
CA VAL A 98 19.93 10.09 9.45
C VAL A 98 18.47 9.74 9.71
N GLU A 99 17.75 10.52 10.54
CA GLU A 99 16.34 10.33 10.84
C GLU A 99 15.49 10.36 9.55
N LEU A 100 15.78 11.29 8.65
CA LEU A 100 15.14 11.38 7.35
C LEU A 100 15.44 10.13 6.50
N ARG A 101 16.71 9.72 6.46
CA ARG A 101 17.12 8.50 5.72
C ARG A 101 16.48 7.23 6.25
N GLN A 102 16.19 7.17 7.56
CA GLN A 102 15.49 6.08 8.23
C GLN A 102 13.96 6.16 8.13
N GLY A 103 13.43 7.03 7.25
CA GLY A 103 11.98 7.14 7.03
C GLY A 103 11.22 7.78 8.20
N GLN A 104 11.85 8.69 8.94
CA GLN A 104 11.26 9.39 10.09
C GLN A 104 11.18 10.92 9.86
N PRO A 105 10.51 11.40 8.80
CA PRO A 105 10.50 12.82 8.45
C PRO A 105 9.92 13.71 9.55
N TRP A 106 8.97 13.22 10.35
CA TRP A 106 8.39 13.97 11.48
C TRP A 106 9.40 14.20 12.60
N VAL A 107 10.32 13.25 12.86
CA VAL A 107 11.39 13.41 13.85
C VAL A 107 12.44 14.36 13.30
N ALA A 108 12.85 14.16 12.05
CA ALA A 108 13.81 15.01 11.38
C ALA A 108 13.40 16.49 11.38
N LEU A 109 12.12 16.81 11.12
CA LEU A 109 11.61 18.18 11.20
C LEU A 109 11.75 18.78 12.61
N GLN A 110 11.43 18.04 13.67
CA GLN A 110 11.61 18.50 15.05
C GLN A 110 13.09 18.75 15.40
N THR A 111 13.96 17.83 14.96
CA THR A 111 15.41 17.97 15.16
C THR A 111 15.96 19.18 14.40
N LEU A 112 15.45 19.44 13.18
CA LEU A 112 15.84 20.61 12.36
C LEU A 112 15.30 21.94 12.90
N ASP A 113 14.13 21.95 13.51
CA ASP A 113 13.64 23.12 14.24
C ASP A 113 14.60 23.49 15.39
N SER A 114 15.12 22.47 16.08
CA SER A 114 16.15 22.67 17.11
C SER A 114 17.48 23.14 16.52
N ALA A 115 17.90 22.59 15.36
CA ALA A 115 19.12 22.99 14.67
C ALA A 115 19.08 24.46 14.20
N THR A 116 17.98 24.85 13.54
CA THR A 116 17.79 26.23 13.06
C THR A 116 17.57 27.24 14.20
N THR A 117 17.07 26.79 15.35
CA THR A 117 17.01 27.60 16.56
C THR A 117 18.41 27.81 17.17
N ALA A 118 19.24 26.77 17.14
CA ALA A 118 20.62 26.84 17.66
C ALA A 118 21.51 27.74 16.80
N ASP A 119 21.40 27.64 15.48
CA ASP A 119 22.07 28.50 14.52
C ASP A 119 21.19 28.74 13.27
N PRO A 120 20.48 29.88 13.21
CA PRO A 120 19.65 30.22 12.06
C PRO A 120 20.44 30.50 10.78
N CYS A 121 21.77 30.59 10.86
CA CYS A 121 22.66 30.79 9.72
C CYS A 121 23.46 29.53 9.34
N TYR A 122 23.02 28.38 9.75
CA TYR A 122 23.60 27.08 9.33
C TYR A 122 22.92 26.56 8.04
N ALA A 123 23.54 26.84 6.88
CA ALA A 123 22.98 26.54 5.55
C ALA A 123 22.52 25.10 5.39
N ARG A 124 23.29 24.14 5.91
CA ARG A 124 22.95 22.71 5.81
C ARG A 124 21.66 22.35 6.55
N ALA A 125 21.36 22.98 7.70
CA ALA A 125 20.09 22.74 8.39
C ALA A 125 18.90 23.13 7.53
N HIS A 126 18.97 24.28 6.83
CA HIS A 126 17.95 24.71 5.88
C HIS A 126 17.82 23.78 4.68
N LEU A 127 18.95 23.30 4.13
CA LEU A 127 18.93 22.32 3.03
C LEU A 127 18.27 20.98 3.45
N VAL A 128 18.63 20.45 4.60
CA VAL A 128 18.04 19.18 5.08
C VAL A 128 16.56 19.37 5.42
N ARG A 129 16.21 20.54 5.99
CA ARG A 129 14.81 20.90 6.28
C ARG A 129 13.97 20.98 5.01
N SER A 130 14.52 21.53 3.93
CA SER A 130 13.82 21.58 2.64
C SER A 130 13.48 20.19 2.11
N ARG A 131 14.39 19.21 2.27
CA ARG A 131 14.14 17.81 1.88
C ARG A 131 13.00 17.18 2.67
N ALA A 132 12.95 17.44 3.97
CA ALA A 132 11.86 16.95 4.82
C ALA A 132 10.52 17.62 4.48
N LEU A 133 10.52 18.92 4.20
CA LEU A 133 9.33 19.68 3.77
C LEU A 133 8.80 19.20 2.42
N ARG A 134 9.68 18.85 1.49
CA ARG A 134 9.29 18.27 0.21
C ARG A 134 8.47 16.99 0.41
N ILE A 135 8.95 16.08 1.25
CA ILE A 135 8.25 14.83 1.57
C ILE A 135 6.91 15.11 2.26
N ASP A 136 6.82 16.20 3.03
CA ASP A 136 5.59 16.65 3.69
C ASP A 136 4.65 17.48 2.79
N SER A 137 4.88 17.50 1.47
CA SER A 137 4.09 18.26 0.50
C SER A 137 4.04 19.77 0.78
N MET A 138 5.11 20.33 1.34
CA MET A 138 5.26 21.74 1.68
C MET A 138 6.23 22.41 0.67
N TYR A 139 5.85 22.39 -0.61
CA TYR A 139 6.74 22.77 -1.71
C TYR A 139 7.13 24.26 -1.75
N GLY A 140 6.24 25.13 -1.27
CA GLY A 140 6.55 26.55 -1.13
C GLY A 140 7.60 26.82 -0.05
N SER A 141 7.40 26.22 1.12
CA SER A 141 8.36 26.28 2.23
C SER A 141 9.68 25.58 1.89
N GLU A 142 9.65 24.47 1.15
CA GLU A 142 10.84 23.81 0.61
C GLU A 142 11.69 24.80 -0.18
N ARG A 143 11.08 25.50 -1.17
CA ARG A 143 11.81 26.48 -1.99
C ARG A 143 12.37 27.63 -1.17
N ALA A 144 11.61 28.11 -0.18
CA ALA A 144 12.08 29.16 0.73
C ALA A 144 13.29 28.72 1.56
N GLU A 145 13.30 27.47 2.03
CA GLU A 145 14.44 26.92 2.78
C GLU A 145 15.66 26.69 1.89
N ILE A 146 15.49 26.26 0.65
CA ILE A 146 16.59 26.13 -0.33
C ILE A 146 17.18 27.51 -0.66
N GLN A 147 16.33 28.52 -0.90
CA GLN A 147 16.78 29.88 -1.15
C GLN A 147 17.58 30.40 0.05
N ARG A 148 17.09 30.19 1.26
CA ARG A 148 17.82 30.62 2.48
C ARG A 148 19.15 29.89 2.62
N ALA A 149 19.23 28.59 2.35
CA ALA A 149 20.49 27.84 2.37
C ALA A 149 21.48 28.42 1.37
N TYR A 150 21.02 28.75 0.16
CA TYR A 150 21.85 29.35 -0.90
C TYR A 150 22.33 30.75 -0.55
N ASP A 151 21.47 31.59 0.04
CA ASP A 151 21.87 32.94 0.50
C ASP A 151 22.94 32.89 1.58
N ILE A 152 23.00 31.84 2.39
CA ILE A 152 24.00 31.66 3.46
C ILE A 152 25.29 31.06 2.92
N ASP A 153 25.21 29.98 2.13
CA ASP A 153 26.40 29.28 1.60
C ASP A 153 26.15 28.74 0.17
N PRO A 154 26.35 29.60 -0.85
CA PRO A 154 26.22 29.18 -2.25
C PRO A 154 27.36 28.27 -2.73
N THR A 155 28.42 28.09 -1.91
CA THR A 155 29.60 27.28 -2.26
C THR A 155 29.46 25.82 -1.87
N ASP A 156 28.52 25.47 -0.99
CA ASP A 156 28.21 24.06 -0.69
C ASP A 156 27.58 23.38 -1.94
N PRO A 157 28.18 22.31 -2.47
CA PRO A 157 27.76 21.69 -3.72
C PRO A 157 26.33 21.12 -3.65
N ASP A 158 25.89 20.65 -2.48
CA ASP A 158 24.54 20.10 -2.33
C ASP A 158 23.50 21.23 -2.29
N VAL A 159 23.84 22.38 -1.67
CA VAL A 159 23.01 23.59 -1.67
C VAL A 159 22.87 24.17 -3.07
N LEU A 160 23.99 24.34 -3.78
CA LEU A 160 23.99 24.84 -5.15
C LEU A 160 23.19 23.96 -6.09
N ASN A 161 23.33 22.64 -5.97
CA ASN A 161 22.61 21.68 -6.79
C ASN A 161 21.08 21.73 -6.52
N ALA A 162 20.67 21.80 -5.24
CA ALA A 162 19.26 21.94 -4.89
C ALA A 162 18.67 23.25 -5.40
N TRP A 163 19.41 24.37 -5.25
CA TRP A 163 18.96 25.68 -5.74
C TRP A 163 18.79 25.69 -7.26
N THR A 164 19.80 25.19 -7.99
CA THR A 164 19.77 25.12 -9.46
C THR A 164 18.62 24.26 -9.96
N GLY A 165 18.41 23.09 -9.34
CA GLY A 165 17.40 22.14 -9.78
C GLY A 165 15.95 22.51 -9.43
N ILE A 166 15.73 23.30 -8.37
CA ILE A 166 14.38 23.56 -7.86
C ILE A 166 14.02 25.03 -7.93
N VAL A 167 14.81 25.91 -7.35
CA VAL A 167 14.45 27.34 -7.27
C VAL A 167 14.61 28.01 -8.62
N ASN A 168 15.70 27.74 -9.32
CA ASN A 168 15.91 28.28 -10.65
C ASN A 168 14.89 27.78 -11.66
N ALA A 169 14.55 26.48 -11.60
CA ALA A 169 13.50 25.90 -12.45
C ALA A 169 12.13 26.58 -12.22
N ALA A 170 11.80 26.91 -10.97
CA ALA A 170 10.58 27.63 -10.65
C ALA A 170 10.55 29.01 -11.30
N HIS A 171 11.66 29.77 -11.22
CA HIS A 171 11.79 31.08 -11.86
C HIS A 171 11.70 30.99 -13.39
N GLU A 172 12.29 29.97 -14.01
CA GLU A 172 12.21 29.77 -15.46
C GLU A 172 10.76 29.48 -15.91
N ILE A 173 10.02 28.61 -15.19
CA ILE A 173 8.62 28.33 -15.49
C ILE A 173 7.78 29.59 -15.36
N GLU A 174 7.96 30.38 -14.30
CA GLU A 174 7.25 31.63 -14.09
C GLU A 174 7.54 32.63 -15.23
N SER A 175 8.78 32.77 -15.62
CA SER A 175 9.21 33.63 -16.74
C SER A 175 8.57 33.22 -18.07
N VAL A 176 8.55 31.91 -18.37
CA VAL A 176 7.89 31.38 -19.57
C VAL A 176 6.40 31.68 -19.54
N ASN A 177 5.71 31.42 -18.44
CA ASN A 177 4.27 31.66 -18.30
C ASN A 177 3.93 33.15 -18.44
N GLN A 178 4.74 34.05 -17.84
CA GLN A 178 4.59 35.49 -17.98
C GLN A 178 4.78 35.94 -19.44
N SER A 179 5.81 35.42 -20.12
CA SER A 179 6.04 35.69 -21.54
C SER A 179 4.87 35.26 -22.41
N LEU A 180 4.36 34.03 -22.18
CA LEU A 180 3.19 33.50 -22.90
C LEU A 180 1.91 34.32 -22.66
N SER A 181 1.77 34.90 -21.49
CA SER A 181 0.62 35.74 -21.13
C SER A 181 0.66 37.14 -21.75
N THR A 182 1.87 37.67 -21.99
CA THR A 182 2.09 39.03 -22.51
C THR A 182 2.23 39.08 -24.03
N MET A 183 2.73 38.03 -24.66
CA MET A 183 2.93 37.94 -26.10
C MET A 183 1.63 37.60 -26.81
N LYS A 184 1.02 38.59 -27.49
CA LYS A 184 -0.24 38.43 -28.23
C LYS A 184 -0.06 37.75 -29.60
N ASP A 185 1.12 37.86 -30.20
CA ASP A 185 1.40 37.42 -31.59
C ASP A 185 2.41 36.25 -31.66
N ILE A 186 2.47 35.42 -30.66
CA ILE A 186 3.31 34.22 -30.68
C ILE A 186 2.66 33.16 -31.59
N ASP A 187 3.43 32.62 -32.56
CA ASP A 187 2.94 31.53 -33.40
C ASP A 187 2.67 30.25 -32.60
N ALA A 188 1.79 29.41 -33.14
CA ALA A 188 1.33 28.22 -32.44
C ALA A 188 2.46 27.24 -32.09
N ASP A 189 3.44 27.05 -32.99
CA ASP A 189 4.57 26.13 -32.78
C ASP A 189 5.52 26.64 -31.69
N SER A 190 5.77 27.95 -31.66
CA SER A 190 6.60 28.60 -30.62
C SER A 190 5.92 28.55 -29.26
N ARG A 191 4.59 28.78 -29.22
CA ARG A 191 3.79 28.63 -28.01
C ARG A 191 3.85 27.19 -27.49
N GLN A 192 3.62 26.21 -28.34
CA GLN A 192 3.65 24.80 -27.99
C GLN A 192 5.03 24.37 -27.46
N ARG A 193 6.12 24.84 -28.08
CA ARG A 193 7.49 24.57 -27.59
C ARG A 193 7.74 25.16 -26.21
N ALA A 194 7.32 26.40 -25.96
CA ALA A 194 7.49 27.04 -24.67
C ALA A 194 6.64 26.36 -23.56
N GLU A 195 5.39 26.03 -23.87
CA GLU A 195 4.54 25.26 -22.96
C GLU A 195 5.11 23.87 -22.67
N ALA A 196 5.67 23.18 -23.67
CA ALA A 196 6.32 21.89 -23.48
C ALA A 196 7.58 21.99 -22.63
N ALA A 197 8.39 23.05 -22.80
CA ALA A 197 9.57 23.29 -21.98
C ALA A 197 9.19 23.55 -20.51
N ALA A 198 8.21 24.42 -20.26
CA ALA A 198 7.70 24.66 -18.92
C ALA A 198 7.14 23.38 -18.28
N HIS A 199 6.38 22.61 -19.05
CA HIS A 199 5.80 21.34 -18.63
C HIS A 199 6.88 20.31 -18.24
N SER A 200 7.99 20.23 -18.97
CA SER A 200 9.09 19.30 -18.67
C SER A 200 9.79 19.61 -17.32
N MET A 201 9.72 20.86 -16.85
CA MET A 201 10.30 21.28 -15.56
C MET A 201 9.33 21.12 -14.38
N MET A 202 8.01 21.00 -14.63
CA MET A 202 7.00 20.90 -13.56
C MET A 202 7.27 19.75 -12.56
N PRO A 203 7.73 18.55 -12.96
CA PRO A 203 8.05 17.48 -12.01
C PRO A 203 9.17 17.85 -11.01
N LEU A 204 9.99 18.85 -11.31
CA LEU A 204 11.00 19.37 -10.37
C LEU A 204 10.37 20.16 -9.22
N LEU A 205 9.18 20.71 -9.42
CA LEU A 205 8.48 21.58 -8.45
C LEU A 205 7.44 20.83 -7.61
N SER A 206 7.04 19.65 -8.00
CA SER A 206 6.08 18.83 -7.24
C SER A 206 6.43 17.36 -7.37
N GLU A 207 5.91 16.52 -6.48
CA GLU A 207 6.08 15.06 -6.57
C GLU A 207 5.08 14.43 -7.56
N ASN A 208 4.13 15.20 -8.09
CA ASN A 208 3.09 14.68 -8.98
C ASN A 208 3.65 14.36 -10.36
N SER A 209 3.35 13.17 -10.84
CA SER A 209 3.65 12.74 -12.19
C SER A 209 2.66 13.37 -13.17
N GLN A 210 3.18 14.02 -14.22
CA GLN A 210 2.36 14.49 -15.35
C GLN A 210 2.61 13.62 -16.57
N THR A 211 1.94 12.49 -16.60
CA THR A 211 2.10 11.49 -17.67
C THR A 211 1.36 11.86 -18.96
N CYS A 212 0.31 12.68 -18.85
CA CYS A 212 -0.52 13.11 -19.98
C CYS A 212 -0.57 14.63 -20.06
N GLN A 213 -0.70 15.18 -21.28
CA GLN A 213 -0.94 16.61 -21.49
C GLN A 213 -2.44 16.90 -21.52
N GLY A 214 -2.82 18.13 -21.11
CA GLY A 214 -4.21 18.58 -21.21
C GLY A 214 -5.16 17.74 -20.36
N LEU A 215 -5.04 17.85 -19.03
CA LEU A 215 -5.97 17.16 -18.13
C LEU A 215 -7.41 17.62 -18.43
N PRO A 216 -8.37 16.67 -18.46
CA PRO A 216 -9.74 16.99 -18.75
C PRO A 216 -10.33 17.95 -17.71
N SER A 217 -10.94 19.03 -18.19
CA SER A 217 -11.60 20.03 -17.34
C SER A 217 -13.09 19.71 -17.19
N ILE A 218 -13.39 18.63 -16.49
CA ILE A 218 -14.78 18.31 -16.12
C ILE A 218 -14.96 18.46 -14.60
N PRO A 219 -16.17 18.88 -14.15
CA PRO A 219 -16.37 19.16 -12.72
C PRO A 219 -16.30 17.91 -11.83
N SER A 220 -16.79 16.77 -12.30
CA SER A 220 -16.67 15.50 -11.59
C SER A 220 -16.92 14.32 -12.53
N ALA A 221 -16.46 13.14 -12.12
CA ALA A 221 -16.71 11.88 -12.85
C ALA A 221 -16.90 10.73 -11.87
N THR A 222 -17.76 9.78 -12.23
CA THR A 222 -17.85 8.47 -11.57
C THR A 222 -17.51 7.39 -12.58
N LEU A 223 -16.47 6.63 -12.30
CA LEU A 223 -15.94 5.59 -13.15
C LEU A 223 -16.24 4.22 -12.51
N PRO A 224 -16.86 3.27 -13.23
CA PRO A 224 -17.08 1.93 -12.71
C PRO A 224 -15.74 1.19 -12.65
N LEU A 225 -15.48 0.55 -11.52
CA LEU A 225 -14.38 -0.37 -11.31
C LEU A 225 -14.86 -1.80 -11.56
N GLN A 226 -14.03 -2.61 -12.20
CA GLN A 226 -14.31 -4.04 -12.39
C GLN A 226 -13.39 -4.82 -11.45
N PRO A 227 -13.91 -5.55 -10.47
CA PRO A 227 -13.06 -6.39 -9.63
C PRO A 227 -12.36 -7.45 -10.47
N SER A 228 -11.07 -7.62 -10.28
CA SER A 228 -10.28 -8.69 -10.84
C SER A 228 -10.29 -9.85 -9.87
N MET A 229 -11.01 -10.90 -10.22
CA MET A 229 -11.20 -12.08 -9.38
C MET A 229 -10.58 -13.29 -10.07
N PRO A 230 -9.40 -13.76 -9.64
CA PRO A 230 -8.81 -14.99 -10.16
C PRO A 230 -9.64 -16.21 -9.79
N ASP A 231 -10.33 -16.15 -8.67
CA ASP A 231 -11.30 -17.13 -8.19
C ASP A 231 -12.51 -16.40 -7.54
N PRO A 232 -13.65 -17.07 -7.32
CA PRO A 232 -14.86 -16.44 -6.79
C PRO A 232 -14.74 -15.81 -5.40
N LYS A 233 -13.63 -16.04 -4.70
CA LYS A 233 -13.43 -15.58 -3.31
C LYS A 233 -12.42 -14.47 -3.15
N HIS A 234 -11.60 -14.24 -4.16
CA HIS A 234 -10.46 -13.34 -3.99
C HIS A 234 -10.45 -12.26 -5.05
N ILE A 235 -10.42 -11.03 -4.59
CA ILE A 235 -10.16 -9.86 -5.42
C ILE A 235 -8.66 -9.59 -5.35
N ASP A 236 -7.97 -9.58 -6.47
CA ASP A 236 -6.55 -9.23 -6.59
C ASP A 236 -6.31 -7.82 -7.11
N GLY A 237 -7.38 -7.10 -7.40
CA GLY A 237 -7.32 -5.72 -7.84
C GLY A 237 -8.63 -5.22 -8.42
N TYR A 238 -8.63 -3.99 -8.85
CA TYR A 238 -9.75 -3.34 -9.54
C TYR A 238 -9.27 -2.76 -10.85
N LYS A 239 -10.04 -2.94 -11.92
CA LYS A 239 -9.70 -2.52 -13.28
C LYS A 239 -10.61 -1.39 -13.74
N LEU A 240 -10.02 -0.44 -14.45
CA LEU A 240 -10.72 0.56 -15.24
C LEU A 240 -10.78 0.14 -16.70
N GLN A 241 -11.91 0.38 -17.34
CA GLN A 241 -12.01 0.26 -18.80
C GLN A 241 -11.51 1.55 -19.43
N VAL A 242 -10.55 1.40 -20.31
CA VAL A 242 -9.87 2.49 -21.02
C VAL A 242 -10.05 2.30 -22.52
N GLN A 243 -10.57 3.32 -23.19
CA GLN A 243 -10.66 3.34 -24.65
C GLN A 243 -9.36 3.90 -25.21
N LEU A 244 -8.65 3.09 -25.95
CA LEU A 244 -7.47 3.44 -26.73
C LEU A 244 -7.87 3.75 -28.17
N PRO A 245 -6.97 4.31 -29.01
CA PRO A 245 -7.32 4.71 -30.37
C PRO A 245 -7.92 3.60 -31.24
N GLN A 246 -7.46 2.36 -31.11
CA GLN A 246 -7.88 1.23 -31.94
C GLN A 246 -8.47 0.06 -31.13
N SER A 247 -8.46 0.12 -29.81
CA SER A 247 -8.95 -0.98 -28.96
C SER A 247 -9.41 -0.50 -27.60
N GLU A 248 -10.03 -1.39 -26.82
CA GLU A 248 -10.31 -1.20 -25.42
C GLU A 248 -9.31 -1.99 -24.57
N ALA A 249 -9.00 -1.47 -23.38
CA ALA A 249 -8.11 -2.10 -22.41
C ALA A 249 -8.74 -2.11 -21.02
N LYS A 250 -8.39 -3.12 -20.23
CA LYS A 250 -8.74 -3.21 -18.81
C LYS A 250 -7.48 -3.07 -17.97
N LEU A 251 -7.27 -1.88 -17.42
CA LEU A 251 -6.06 -1.53 -16.69
C LEU A 251 -6.29 -1.62 -15.20
N LEU A 252 -5.37 -2.28 -14.49
CA LEU A 252 -5.41 -2.40 -13.04
C LEU A 252 -5.09 -1.04 -12.40
N VAL A 253 -5.96 -0.57 -11.52
CA VAL A 253 -5.77 0.67 -10.76
C VAL A 253 -4.81 0.43 -9.61
N ASP A 254 -3.71 1.16 -9.59
CA ASP A 254 -2.70 1.01 -8.55
C ASP A 254 -2.17 2.35 -8.05
N SER A 255 -2.36 2.62 -6.77
CA SER A 255 -1.85 3.83 -6.13
C SER A 255 -0.33 3.80 -5.87
N ALA A 256 0.32 2.66 -6.05
CA ALA A 256 1.77 2.53 -5.99
C ALA A 256 2.43 2.57 -7.38
N ALA A 257 1.64 2.55 -8.46
CA ALA A 257 2.14 2.74 -9.82
C ALA A 257 2.20 4.23 -10.18
N SER A 258 3.08 4.57 -11.13
CA SER A 258 3.14 5.90 -11.74
C SER A 258 2.72 5.84 -13.18
N GLY A 259 1.77 6.69 -13.56
CA GLY A 259 1.38 6.84 -14.94
C GLY A 259 0.64 5.64 -15.52
N LEU A 260 1.00 5.27 -16.73
CA LEU A 260 0.32 4.25 -17.52
C LEU A 260 1.31 3.21 -18.03
N TYR A 261 0.98 1.92 -17.88
CA TYR A 261 1.73 0.79 -18.42
C TYR A 261 0.79 -0.16 -19.14
N ILE A 262 1.22 -0.63 -20.32
CA ILE A 262 0.46 -1.59 -21.13
C ILE A 262 1.36 -2.72 -21.60
N THR A 263 0.76 -3.84 -22.01
CA THR A 263 1.50 -4.92 -22.65
C THR A 263 1.99 -4.52 -24.03
N ARG A 264 3.10 -5.13 -24.47
CA ARG A 264 3.61 -4.95 -25.84
C ARG A 264 2.56 -5.31 -26.91
N ALA A 265 1.79 -6.37 -26.67
CA ALA A 265 0.73 -6.78 -27.59
C ALA A 265 -0.33 -5.67 -27.76
N LEU A 266 -0.74 -5.03 -26.66
CA LEU A 266 -1.71 -3.94 -26.70
C LEU A 266 -1.12 -2.67 -27.37
N ALA A 267 0.15 -2.36 -27.09
CA ALA A 267 0.84 -1.26 -27.76
C ALA A 267 0.87 -1.47 -29.29
N ALA A 268 1.25 -2.66 -29.74
CA ALA A 268 1.28 -3.03 -31.15
C ALA A 268 -0.11 -2.97 -31.79
N ALA A 269 -1.15 -3.47 -31.09
CA ALA A 269 -2.54 -3.43 -31.57
C ALA A 269 -3.07 -2.01 -31.79
N ASN A 270 -2.49 -1.01 -31.07
CA ASN A 270 -2.83 0.41 -31.22
C ASN A 270 -1.85 1.18 -32.10
N GLY A 271 -0.93 0.49 -32.81
CA GLY A 271 0.04 1.11 -33.71
C GLY A 271 1.08 1.98 -33.00
N LEU A 272 1.26 1.78 -31.68
CA LEU A 272 2.22 2.55 -30.90
C LEU A 272 3.62 1.99 -31.15
N GLN A 273 4.49 2.82 -31.71
CA GLN A 273 5.86 2.45 -32.01
C GLN A 273 6.77 2.93 -30.88
N HIS A 274 7.64 2.04 -30.44
CA HIS A 274 8.71 2.37 -29.52
C HIS A 274 9.72 3.30 -30.19
N ASP A 275 10.12 4.37 -29.49
CA ASP A 275 11.25 5.19 -29.91
C ASP A 275 12.54 4.40 -29.65
N PRO A 276 13.30 4.02 -30.70
CA PRO A 276 14.54 3.27 -30.52
C PRO A 276 15.62 4.03 -29.74
N ASN A 277 15.46 5.35 -29.61
CA ASN A 277 16.37 6.21 -28.83
C ASN A 277 15.91 6.41 -27.37
N ASP A 278 14.73 5.88 -26.99
CA ASP A 278 14.25 5.92 -25.61
C ASP A 278 14.72 4.67 -24.84
N PRO A 279 15.75 4.80 -23.98
CA PRO A 279 16.27 3.67 -23.19
C PRO A 279 15.24 3.13 -22.20
N GLU A 280 14.16 3.85 -21.96
CA GLU A 280 13.14 3.48 -20.99
C GLU A 280 12.00 2.65 -21.57
N GLY A 281 11.98 2.43 -22.88
CA GLY A 281 10.96 1.61 -23.53
C GLY A 281 9.56 2.22 -23.50
N THR A 282 9.45 3.55 -23.50
CA THR A 282 8.15 4.22 -23.52
C THR A 282 7.61 4.42 -24.92
N VAL A 283 6.29 4.58 -25.02
CA VAL A 283 5.60 4.95 -26.25
C VAL A 283 4.72 6.17 -26.00
N ARG A 284 4.44 6.95 -27.04
CA ARG A 284 3.48 8.04 -26.97
C ARG A 284 2.11 7.57 -27.41
N LEU A 285 1.14 7.71 -26.53
CA LEU A 285 -0.27 7.46 -26.80
C LEU A 285 -0.94 8.79 -27.15
N PRO A 286 -1.41 8.97 -28.38
CA PRO A 286 -1.97 10.26 -28.82
C PRO A 286 -3.18 10.70 -28.02
N SER A 287 -4.09 9.77 -27.73
CA SER A 287 -5.26 10.02 -26.89
C SER A 287 -5.74 8.73 -26.25
N MET A 288 -6.39 8.87 -25.09
CA MET A 288 -7.16 7.81 -24.44
C MET A 288 -8.39 8.40 -23.77
N ARG A 289 -9.42 7.58 -23.59
CA ARG A 289 -10.65 7.97 -22.91
C ARG A 289 -10.97 7.02 -21.76
N ILE A 290 -11.31 7.58 -20.61
CA ILE A 290 -11.72 6.84 -19.41
C ILE A 290 -13.06 7.42 -18.97
N GLY A 291 -14.16 6.75 -19.29
CA GLY A 291 -15.49 7.31 -19.11
C GLY A 291 -15.63 8.64 -19.86
N PRO A 292 -16.00 9.74 -19.17
CA PRO A 292 -16.12 11.07 -19.78
C PRO A 292 -14.78 11.82 -19.91
N LEU A 293 -13.69 11.28 -19.35
CA LEU A 293 -12.38 11.92 -19.35
C LEU A 293 -11.61 11.58 -20.62
N GLU A 294 -11.04 12.59 -21.26
CA GLU A 294 -10.15 12.44 -22.41
C GLU A 294 -8.77 12.98 -22.08
N PHE A 295 -7.75 12.15 -22.30
CA PHE A 295 -6.35 12.44 -22.08
C PHE A 295 -5.60 12.44 -23.39
N HIS A 296 -4.61 13.32 -23.52
CA HIS A 296 -3.84 13.50 -24.75
C HIS A 296 -2.34 13.36 -24.49
N ASN A 297 -1.62 12.92 -25.53
CA ASN A 297 -0.15 12.85 -25.53
C ASN A 297 0.44 12.19 -24.29
N CYS A 298 -0.15 11.06 -23.87
CA CYS A 298 0.32 10.34 -22.69
C CYS A 298 1.63 9.60 -23.00
N ILE A 299 2.54 9.62 -22.03
CA ILE A 299 3.73 8.77 -22.03
C ILE A 299 3.33 7.45 -21.35
N VAL A 300 3.53 6.34 -22.06
CA VAL A 300 3.10 5.01 -21.65
C VAL A 300 4.29 4.08 -21.60
N GLY A 301 4.51 3.42 -20.48
CA GLY A 301 5.48 2.33 -20.37
C GLY A 301 4.95 1.07 -21.05
N VAL A 302 5.85 0.30 -21.66
CA VAL A 302 5.51 -0.96 -22.33
C VAL A 302 6.22 -2.11 -21.60
N SER A 303 5.43 -3.08 -21.13
CA SER A 303 5.96 -4.28 -20.51
C SER A 303 6.12 -5.42 -21.50
N GLU A 304 7.26 -6.10 -21.46
CA GLU A 304 7.53 -7.32 -22.21
C GLU A 304 6.83 -8.54 -21.63
N THR A 305 6.54 -8.50 -20.32
CA THR A 305 5.90 -9.60 -19.62
C THR A 305 4.41 -9.35 -19.45
N PRO A 306 3.58 -10.41 -19.49
CA PRO A 306 2.16 -10.28 -19.15
C PRO A 306 1.99 -9.82 -17.72
N PHE A 307 1.00 -8.96 -17.50
CA PHE A 307 0.63 -8.53 -16.16
C PHE A 307 -0.23 -9.59 -15.44
N ALA A 308 -0.21 -9.51 -14.12
CA ALA A 308 -1.00 -10.35 -13.26
C ALA A 308 -2.51 -10.23 -13.51
N GLY A 309 -3.27 -11.27 -13.16
CA GLY A 309 -4.73 -11.25 -13.21
C GLY A 309 -5.32 -11.04 -14.61
N LYS A 310 -4.59 -11.35 -15.68
CA LYS A 310 -5.00 -11.09 -17.07
C LYS A 310 -5.36 -9.62 -17.31
N SER A 311 -4.61 -8.72 -16.70
CA SER A 311 -4.72 -7.28 -16.98
C SER A 311 -3.98 -6.92 -18.25
N ASP A 312 -4.51 -5.95 -18.99
CA ASP A 312 -3.85 -5.40 -20.18
C ASP A 312 -2.74 -4.41 -19.80
N GLY A 313 -2.67 -4.02 -18.50
CA GLY A 313 -1.69 -3.08 -17.97
C GLY A 313 -2.10 -2.54 -16.60
N PHE A 314 -1.41 -1.46 -16.21
CA PHE A 314 -1.71 -0.68 -15.00
C PHE A 314 -2.02 0.76 -15.33
N ILE A 315 -2.78 1.39 -14.42
CA ILE A 315 -3.01 2.82 -14.39
C ILE A 315 -2.76 3.33 -12.97
N GLY A 316 -1.78 4.22 -12.82
CA GLY A 316 -1.50 4.88 -11.56
C GLY A 316 -2.62 5.86 -11.20
N THR A 317 -2.95 5.96 -9.91
CA THR A 317 -3.92 6.96 -9.46
C THR A 317 -3.38 8.39 -9.58
N ASP A 318 -2.07 8.55 -9.71
CA ASP A 318 -1.39 9.84 -9.96
C ASP A 318 -1.81 10.52 -11.27
N ILE A 319 -2.29 9.78 -12.26
CA ILE A 319 -2.89 10.34 -13.49
C ILE A 319 -4.08 11.26 -13.16
N PHE A 320 -4.78 10.97 -12.08
CA PHE A 320 -5.95 11.73 -11.62
C PHE A 320 -5.61 12.75 -10.52
N ALA A 321 -4.34 13.08 -10.32
CA ALA A 321 -3.86 13.94 -9.21
C ALA A 321 -4.46 15.36 -9.17
N SER A 322 -5.06 15.82 -10.26
CA SER A 322 -5.80 17.10 -10.30
C SER A 322 -7.20 17.04 -9.67
N TYR A 323 -7.62 15.85 -9.24
CA TYR A 323 -8.91 15.59 -8.61
C TYR A 323 -8.76 15.08 -7.19
N MET A 324 -9.78 15.27 -6.36
CA MET A 324 -10.01 14.46 -5.18
C MET A 324 -10.46 13.07 -5.65
N ILE A 325 -9.66 12.05 -5.39
CA ILE A 325 -9.93 10.69 -5.83
C ILE A 325 -10.59 9.93 -4.70
N THR A 326 -11.77 9.38 -4.95
CA THR A 326 -12.43 8.45 -4.01
C THR A 326 -12.46 7.05 -4.62
N LEU A 327 -11.82 6.09 -3.93
CA LEU A 327 -11.88 4.67 -4.27
C LEU A 327 -12.86 3.98 -3.33
N ASP A 328 -14.05 3.72 -3.81
CA ASP A 328 -15.08 2.93 -3.10
C ASP A 328 -15.06 1.51 -3.64
N PHE A 329 -14.28 0.66 -3.00
CA PHE A 329 -14.11 -0.73 -3.42
C PHE A 329 -15.39 -1.54 -3.26
N ARG A 330 -16.21 -1.22 -2.29
CA ARG A 330 -17.46 -1.92 -2.03
C ARG A 330 -18.49 -1.68 -3.13
N SER A 331 -18.65 -0.44 -3.55
CA SER A 331 -19.55 -0.08 -4.65
C SER A 331 -18.86 -0.26 -6.01
N ALA A 332 -17.60 -0.69 -6.02
CA ALA A 332 -16.75 -0.82 -7.20
C ALA A 332 -16.78 0.44 -8.06
N LYS A 333 -16.43 1.58 -7.46
CA LYS A 333 -16.45 2.90 -8.12
C LYS A 333 -15.19 3.69 -7.77
N MET A 334 -14.68 4.41 -8.77
CA MET A 334 -13.78 5.53 -8.58
C MET A 334 -14.55 6.81 -8.85
N ILE A 335 -14.53 7.73 -7.89
CA ILE A 335 -15.17 9.04 -8.00
C ILE A 335 -14.07 10.09 -8.04
N LEU A 336 -14.18 11.00 -8.97
CA LEU A 336 -13.24 12.09 -9.18
C LEU A 336 -14.02 13.41 -8.99
N ASP A 337 -13.67 14.16 -7.98
CA ASP A 337 -14.27 15.44 -7.66
C ASP A 337 -13.25 16.58 -7.74
N PRO A 338 -13.68 17.83 -7.97
CA PRO A 338 -12.77 18.96 -7.94
C PRO A 338 -12.11 19.09 -6.57
N LEU A 339 -10.82 19.35 -6.57
CA LEU A 339 -10.10 19.70 -5.35
C LEU A 339 -10.64 21.04 -4.79
N PRO A 340 -10.83 21.16 -3.47
CA PRO A 340 -11.20 22.41 -2.86
C PRO A 340 -10.19 23.53 -3.17
N LYS A 341 -10.66 24.78 -3.23
CA LYS A 341 -9.77 25.92 -3.37
C LYS A 341 -8.87 26.02 -2.13
N GLN A 342 -7.58 26.16 -2.36
CA GLN A 342 -6.63 26.43 -1.28
C GLN A 342 -6.78 27.87 -0.79
N PRO A 343 -6.81 28.11 0.53
CA PRO A 343 -6.82 29.47 1.09
C PRO A 343 -5.47 30.19 0.95
N GLY A 344 -4.46 29.60 0.35
CA GLY A 344 -3.15 30.04 -0.07
C GLY A 344 -2.49 31.20 0.71
N ILE A 345 -1.70 30.88 1.76
CA ILE A 345 -0.80 31.84 2.40
C ILE A 345 0.58 31.74 1.76
N VAL A 346 1.05 30.53 1.49
CA VAL A 346 2.30 30.24 0.78
C VAL A 346 1.96 29.39 -0.44
N PRO A 347 2.17 29.89 -1.66
CA PRO A 347 1.89 29.11 -2.86
C PRO A 347 2.70 27.81 -2.90
N GLY A 348 2.00 26.69 -3.09
CA GLY A 348 2.60 25.36 -3.16
C GLY A 348 2.73 24.65 -1.82
N ASP A 349 2.32 25.25 -0.70
CA ASP A 349 2.24 24.54 0.57
C ASP A 349 0.85 23.93 0.78
N ARG A 350 0.81 22.83 1.54
CA ARG A 350 -0.42 22.21 1.98
C ARG A 350 -1.17 23.12 2.97
N PHE A 351 -2.31 23.62 2.54
CA PHE A 351 -3.28 24.27 3.42
C PHE A 351 -4.63 23.63 3.21
N PRO A 352 -4.98 22.61 3.96
CA PRO A 352 -6.22 21.89 3.75
C PRO A 352 -7.40 22.86 3.94
N ALA A 353 -8.32 22.87 2.98
CA ALA A 353 -9.57 23.60 3.11
C ALA A 353 -10.34 23.09 4.36
N PRO A 354 -11.21 23.90 4.97
CA PRO A 354 -12.03 23.45 6.12
C PRO A 354 -12.80 22.16 5.85
N ALA A 355 -13.19 21.91 4.60
CA ALA A 355 -13.83 20.66 4.18
C ALA A 355 -12.91 19.42 4.30
N LEU A 356 -11.60 19.61 4.35
CA LEU A 356 -10.60 18.55 4.47
C LEU A 356 -10.01 18.44 5.90
N ALA A 357 -10.61 19.11 6.89
CA ALA A 357 -10.10 19.13 8.26
C ALA A 357 -10.05 17.74 8.93
N ASN A 358 -10.81 16.77 8.43
CA ASN A 358 -10.82 15.37 8.88
C ASN A 358 -9.93 14.44 8.04
N PHE A 359 -9.17 14.99 7.08
CA PHE A 359 -8.16 14.25 6.35
C PHE A 359 -6.87 14.16 7.18
N THR A 360 -6.15 13.07 7.00
CA THR A 360 -4.85 12.84 7.62
C THR A 360 -3.75 13.27 6.67
N PRO A 361 -2.82 14.14 7.10
CA PRO A 361 -1.61 14.42 6.34
C PRO A 361 -0.79 13.15 6.15
N VAL A 362 -0.33 12.93 4.93
CA VAL A 362 0.57 11.85 4.59
C VAL A 362 1.82 12.41 3.93
N TYR A 363 2.83 11.59 3.84
CA TYR A 363 4.08 11.94 3.17
C TYR A 363 3.99 11.56 1.70
N HIS A 364 4.64 12.33 0.86
CA HIS A 364 4.59 12.14 -0.58
C HIS A 364 6.01 12.02 -1.14
N ARG A 365 6.23 11.00 -1.92
CA ARG A 365 7.47 10.84 -2.64
C ARG A 365 7.21 10.29 -4.04
N ARG A 366 7.43 11.11 -5.07
CA ARG A 366 7.06 10.82 -6.45
C ARG A 366 5.57 10.43 -6.50
N GLN A 367 5.23 9.25 -7.04
CA GLN A 367 3.86 8.73 -7.09
C GLN A 367 3.36 8.15 -5.77
N TYR A 368 4.24 7.94 -4.77
CA TYR A 368 3.86 7.25 -3.54
C TYR A 368 3.19 8.18 -2.54
N LEU A 369 2.00 7.81 -2.11
CA LEU A 369 1.40 8.32 -0.89
C LEU A 369 1.82 7.41 0.27
N LEU A 370 2.55 7.98 1.22
CA LEU A 370 3.19 7.29 2.32
C LEU A 370 2.42 7.56 3.60
N VAL A 371 1.74 6.53 4.09
CA VAL A 371 0.95 6.62 5.32
C VAL A 371 1.80 6.18 6.50
N PRO A 372 1.90 7.00 7.56
CA PRO A 372 2.52 6.56 8.80
C PRO A 372 1.60 5.56 9.51
N ILE A 373 2.12 4.35 9.71
CA ILE A 373 1.45 3.30 10.48
C ILE A 373 2.07 3.26 11.87
N GLU A 374 1.23 3.34 12.89
CA GLU A 374 1.65 3.15 14.27
C GLU A 374 1.40 1.70 14.70
N PHE A 375 2.40 1.10 15.34
CA PHE A 375 2.35 -0.26 15.85
C PHE A 375 2.11 -0.29 17.36
N SER A 376 1.78 -1.45 17.90
CA SER A 376 1.49 -1.62 19.34
C SER A 376 2.63 -1.18 20.28
N ASN A 377 3.87 -1.19 19.81
CA ASN A 377 5.03 -0.65 20.54
C ASN A 377 5.19 0.87 20.40
N ARG A 378 4.22 1.57 19.81
CA ARG A 378 4.22 3.00 19.48
C ARG A 378 5.28 3.44 18.47
N SER A 379 5.96 2.50 17.82
CA SER A 379 6.80 2.86 16.70
C SER A 379 5.94 3.25 15.51
N ARG A 380 6.41 4.22 14.73
CA ARG A 380 5.80 4.64 13.46
C ARG A 380 6.69 4.24 12.31
N LYS A 381 6.08 3.72 11.26
CA LYS A 381 6.77 3.33 10.02
C LYS A 381 5.97 3.82 8.82
N LEU A 382 6.66 4.17 7.74
CA LEU A 382 6.03 4.61 6.50
C LEU A 382 5.67 3.42 5.61
N PHE A 383 4.42 3.39 5.14
CA PHE A 383 3.91 2.40 4.21
C PHE A 383 3.33 3.07 2.97
N ILE A 384 3.59 2.50 1.80
CA ILE A 384 2.95 2.90 0.54
C ILE A 384 1.52 2.37 0.52
N LEU A 385 0.57 3.18 0.04
CA LEU A 385 -0.75 2.68 -0.36
C LEU A 385 -0.61 1.97 -1.70
N ALA A 386 -0.97 0.69 -1.77
CA ALA A 386 -0.75 -0.17 -2.94
C ALA A 386 -2.04 -0.90 -3.32
N THR A 387 -2.95 -0.21 -4.01
CA THR A 387 -4.26 -0.76 -4.39
C THR A 387 -4.19 -1.79 -5.52
N GLY A 388 -3.05 -1.90 -6.19
CA GLY A 388 -2.76 -2.96 -7.16
C GLY A 388 -2.19 -4.24 -6.53
N MET A 389 -1.95 -4.24 -5.22
CA MET A 389 -1.48 -5.40 -4.47
C MET A 389 -2.60 -6.04 -3.68
N ARG A 390 -2.65 -7.37 -3.72
CA ARG A 390 -3.58 -8.16 -2.92
C ARG A 390 -3.18 -8.17 -1.45
N SER A 391 -1.94 -8.55 -1.16
CA SER A 391 -1.44 -8.72 0.20
C SER A 391 -0.48 -7.61 0.59
N SER A 392 -0.56 -7.17 1.82
CA SER A 392 0.38 -6.24 2.40
C SER A 392 1.77 -6.88 2.53
N ALA A 393 2.80 -6.05 2.43
CA ALA A 393 4.19 -6.48 2.51
C ALA A 393 4.98 -5.56 3.46
N MET A 394 6.02 -6.09 4.10
CA MET A 394 6.87 -5.34 5.03
C MET A 394 8.32 -5.80 4.89
N SER A 395 9.27 -4.91 5.12
CA SER A 395 10.68 -5.26 5.19
C SER A 395 10.98 -6.10 6.43
N SER A 396 11.98 -6.96 6.34
CA SER A 396 12.41 -7.80 7.47
C SER A 396 12.84 -6.95 8.67
N ASP A 397 13.57 -5.85 8.42
CA ASP A 397 14.03 -4.95 9.48
C ASP A 397 12.86 -4.23 10.18
N ALA A 398 11.89 -3.75 9.41
CA ALA A 398 10.69 -3.14 9.97
C ALA A 398 9.91 -4.16 10.80
N ALA A 399 9.69 -5.36 10.26
CA ALA A 399 8.96 -6.42 10.93
C ALA A 399 9.65 -6.83 12.25
N HIS A 400 10.97 -7.02 12.27
CA HIS A 400 11.72 -7.32 13.50
C HIS A 400 11.61 -6.22 14.55
N SER A 401 11.56 -4.96 14.13
CA SER A 401 11.47 -3.81 15.04
C SER A 401 10.12 -3.70 15.76
N VAL A 402 9.07 -4.35 15.23
CA VAL A 402 7.69 -4.26 15.76
C VAL A 402 7.12 -5.60 16.19
N SER A 403 7.75 -6.73 15.84
CA SER A 403 7.29 -8.08 16.18
C SER A 403 7.50 -8.41 17.65
N ARG A 404 6.61 -9.25 18.16
CA ARG A 404 6.74 -9.90 19.48
C ARG A 404 7.45 -11.25 19.40
N ILE A 405 7.63 -11.79 18.20
CA ILE A 405 8.26 -13.09 17.95
C ILE A 405 9.74 -12.88 17.66
N THR A 406 10.60 -13.55 18.41
CA THR A 406 12.07 -13.42 18.27
C THR A 406 12.72 -14.60 17.55
N MET A 407 12.03 -15.73 17.42
CA MET A 407 12.55 -16.95 16.79
C MET A 407 11.53 -17.53 15.80
N ASN A 408 12.02 -18.18 14.73
CA ASN A 408 11.18 -18.74 13.66
C ASN A 408 10.19 -17.71 13.07
N PHE A 409 10.72 -16.56 12.76
CA PHE A 409 10.00 -15.35 12.47
C PHE A 409 9.23 -15.40 11.12
N THR A 410 9.79 -16.09 10.14
CA THR A 410 9.16 -16.25 8.82
C THR A 410 8.75 -17.69 8.53
N ASN A 411 7.74 -17.83 7.72
CA ASN A 411 7.38 -19.09 7.07
C ASN A 411 7.67 -18.96 5.58
N THR A 412 8.30 -19.98 4.99
CA THR A 412 8.63 -19.96 3.56
C THR A 412 7.66 -20.88 2.84
N GLU A 413 6.98 -20.32 1.86
CA GLU A 413 6.18 -21.08 0.90
C GLU A 413 6.87 -21.06 -0.45
N GLN A 414 6.90 -22.20 -1.11
CA GLN A 414 7.48 -22.29 -2.44
C GLN A 414 6.35 -22.10 -3.45
N THR A 415 6.53 -21.11 -4.32
CA THR A 415 5.63 -20.90 -5.43
C THR A 415 5.85 -21.94 -6.51
N THR A 416 4.93 -22.10 -7.39
CA THR A 416 5.03 -23.03 -8.52
C THR A 416 6.03 -22.63 -9.59
N SER A 417 6.37 -21.34 -9.68
CA SER A 417 7.51 -20.90 -10.49
C SER A 417 8.85 -21.25 -9.84
N GLY A 418 8.83 -21.91 -8.66
CA GLY A 418 10.04 -22.20 -7.90
C GLY A 418 10.54 -21.04 -7.05
N THR A 419 9.87 -19.88 -7.10
CA THR A 419 10.19 -18.72 -6.28
C THR A 419 9.79 -18.99 -4.83
N ARG A 420 10.66 -18.71 -3.88
CA ARG A 420 10.33 -18.80 -2.46
C ARG A 420 9.78 -17.47 -1.99
N VAL A 421 8.60 -17.51 -1.36
CA VAL A 421 7.96 -16.38 -0.73
C VAL A 421 8.01 -16.55 0.76
N GLN A 422 8.35 -15.50 1.45
CA GLN A 422 8.37 -15.51 2.90
C GLN A 422 7.23 -14.66 3.46
N PHE A 423 6.57 -15.20 4.47
CA PHE A 423 5.55 -14.50 5.26
C PHE A 423 6.01 -14.42 6.69
N PHE A 424 5.66 -13.34 7.34
CA PHE A 424 5.85 -13.24 8.77
C PHE A 424 4.78 -14.06 9.50
N ARG A 425 5.20 -14.76 10.56
CA ARG A 425 4.32 -15.59 11.39
C ARG A 425 3.53 -14.80 12.42
N ASP A 426 3.91 -13.55 12.64
CA ASP A 426 3.28 -12.68 13.63
C ASP A 426 1.99 -12.07 13.11
N ILE A 427 1.15 -11.63 14.03
CA ILE A 427 -0.01 -10.78 13.76
C ILE A 427 0.36 -9.38 14.19
N PHE A 428 0.41 -8.47 13.23
CA PHE A 428 0.79 -7.09 13.45
C PHE A 428 -0.44 -6.23 13.71
N ASP A 429 -0.35 -5.42 14.75
CA ASP A 429 -1.36 -4.42 15.09
C ASP A 429 -1.06 -3.14 14.31
N LEU A 430 -1.85 -2.86 13.29
CA LEU A 430 -1.69 -1.70 12.42
C LEU A 430 -2.69 -0.61 12.79
N GLN A 431 -2.21 0.56 13.18
CA GLN A 431 -3.03 1.74 13.42
C GLN A 431 -2.89 2.71 12.24
N LEU A 432 -3.92 2.78 11.41
CA LEU A 432 -3.99 3.69 10.27
C LEU A 432 -4.77 4.94 10.69
N ALA A 433 -4.09 6.09 10.80
CA ALA A 433 -4.72 7.34 11.19
C ALA A 433 -5.62 7.19 12.44
N SER A 434 -6.88 7.62 12.37
CA SER A 434 -7.86 7.50 13.46
C SER A 434 -8.73 6.25 13.41
N LEU A 435 -8.40 5.29 12.51
CA LEU A 435 -9.18 4.05 12.40
C LEU A 435 -8.95 3.14 13.61
N PRO A 436 -9.88 2.21 13.89
CA PRO A 436 -9.61 1.11 14.80
C PRO A 436 -8.37 0.31 14.38
N THR A 437 -7.66 -0.26 15.35
CA THR A 437 -6.50 -1.11 15.08
C THR A 437 -6.90 -2.30 14.22
N VAL A 438 -6.16 -2.50 13.13
CA VAL A 438 -6.31 -3.65 12.24
C VAL A 438 -5.30 -4.71 12.64
N HIS A 439 -5.77 -5.92 12.91
CA HIS A 439 -4.93 -7.07 13.22
C HIS A 439 -4.61 -7.82 11.93
N GLN A 440 -3.39 -7.66 11.42
CA GLN A 440 -2.98 -8.21 10.13
C GLN A 440 -1.94 -9.32 10.29
N GLY A 441 -2.32 -10.52 9.90
CA GLY A 441 -1.41 -11.66 9.70
C GLY A 441 -1.04 -11.83 8.23
N HIS A 442 -0.17 -12.78 7.93
CA HIS A 442 0.27 -13.11 6.56
C HIS A 442 0.84 -11.93 5.75
N ILE A 443 1.54 -11.03 6.44
CA ILE A 443 2.27 -9.97 5.75
C ILE A 443 3.47 -10.59 5.03
N LEU A 444 3.61 -10.27 3.74
CA LEU A 444 4.72 -10.72 2.90
C LEU A 444 6.03 -10.09 3.35
N GLU A 445 7.13 -10.85 3.30
CA GLU A 445 8.45 -10.27 3.40
C GLU A 445 8.81 -9.57 2.08
N LEU A 446 9.22 -8.31 2.18
CA LEU A 446 9.60 -7.45 1.07
C LEU A 446 11.09 -7.10 1.17
N ASP A 447 11.80 -7.19 0.06
CA ASP A 447 13.11 -6.53 -0.07
C ASP A 447 12.89 -5.05 -0.41
N PRO A 448 13.15 -4.11 0.53
CA PRO A 448 12.87 -2.70 0.32
C PRO A 448 13.93 -2.00 -0.54
N THR A 449 15.02 -2.67 -0.89
CA THR A 449 16.22 -2.02 -1.47
C THR A 449 15.91 -1.16 -2.69
N VAL A 450 15.04 -1.62 -3.59
CA VAL A 450 14.65 -0.88 -4.79
C VAL A 450 13.77 0.30 -4.44
N ILE A 451 12.83 0.11 -3.51
CA ILE A 451 11.90 1.16 -3.05
C ILE A 451 12.67 2.26 -2.37
N ASP A 452 13.50 1.92 -1.40
CA ASP A 452 14.28 2.86 -0.60
C ASP A 452 15.27 3.66 -1.46
N ARG A 453 15.90 3.00 -2.43
CA ARG A 453 16.78 3.68 -3.38
C ARG A 453 16.05 4.73 -4.19
N ASN A 454 14.85 4.43 -4.65
CA ASN A 454 14.03 5.33 -5.43
C ASN A 454 13.43 6.46 -4.58
N ALA A 455 13.04 6.18 -3.36
CA ALA A 455 12.53 7.17 -2.42
C ALA A 455 13.62 8.06 -1.85
N GLY A 456 14.82 7.53 -1.67
CA GLY A 456 15.95 8.21 -0.98
C GLY A 456 15.91 8.06 0.53
N PHE A 457 14.96 7.30 1.08
CA PHE A 457 14.81 6.98 2.50
C PHE A 457 14.08 5.64 2.67
N GLU A 458 14.13 5.10 3.88
CA GLU A 458 13.51 3.82 4.23
C GLU A 458 11.99 3.90 4.15
N ILE A 459 11.39 2.93 3.46
CA ILE A 459 9.96 2.66 3.43
C ILE A 459 9.74 1.26 3.98
N ALA A 460 9.00 1.17 5.07
CA ALA A 460 8.87 -0.07 5.82
C ALA A 460 8.03 -1.14 5.11
N GLY A 461 7.12 -0.72 4.24
CA GLY A 461 6.27 -1.69 3.56
C GLY A 461 5.22 -1.07 2.65
N MET A 462 4.28 -1.92 2.26
CA MET A 462 3.16 -1.59 1.36
C MET A 462 1.87 -2.14 1.95
N LEU A 463 0.79 -1.36 1.94
CA LEU A 463 -0.54 -1.80 2.33
C LEU A 463 -1.30 -2.26 1.10
N GLY A 464 -1.65 -3.52 1.08
CA GLY A 464 -2.43 -4.16 0.03
C GLY A 464 -3.94 -4.13 0.29
N LEU A 465 -4.68 -4.75 -0.62
CA LEU A 465 -6.14 -4.85 -0.53
C LEU A 465 -6.63 -5.66 0.68
N ASP A 466 -5.78 -6.53 1.25
CA ASP A 466 -6.07 -7.21 2.51
C ASP A 466 -6.36 -6.25 3.68
N VAL A 467 -5.79 -5.05 3.63
CA VAL A 467 -6.06 -3.96 4.57
C VAL A 467 -6.98 -2.90 3.97
N LEU A 468 -6.81 -2.56 2.69
CA LEU A 468 -7.46 -1.41 2.06
C LEU A 468 -8.88 -1.70 1.52
N ASN A 469 -9.17 -2.93 1.10
CA ASN A 469 -10.44 -3.26 0.46
C ASN A 469 -11.70 -3.03 1.32
N PRO A 470 -11.67 -3.18 2.67
CA PRO A 470 -12.81 -2.85 3.51
C PRO A 470 -13.06 -1.34 3.68
N LEU A 471 -12.16 -0.50 3.19
CA LEU A 471 -12.19 0.94 3.38
C LEU A 471 -12.66 1.65 2.12
N THR A 472 -13.19 2.86 2.28
CA THR A 472 -13.26 3.84 1.20
C THR A 472 -12.09 4.80 1.36
N LEU A 473 -11.29 4.93 0.32
CA LEU A 473 -10.09 5.76 0.32
C LEU A 473 -10.38 7.09 -0.39
N HIS A 474 -10.03 8.19 0.24
CA HIS A 474 -10.01 9.50 -0.38
C HIS A 474 -8.57 9.99 -0.47
N LEU A 475 -8.10 10.29 -1.67
CA LEU A 475 -6.71 10.64 -1.96
C LEU A 475 -6.65 12.05 -2.55
N ASP A 476 -5.87 12.91 -1.92
CA ASP A 476 -5.52 14.24 -2.42
C ASP A 476 -4.01 14.30 -2.64
N TYR A 477 -3.60 14.11 -3.89
CA TYR A 477 -2.18 14.18 -4.26
C TYR A 477 -1.61 15.60 -4.21
N ARG A 478 -2.46 16.62 -4.42
CA ARG A 478 -2.01 18.02 -4.41
C ARG A 478 -1.53 18.44 -3.02
N ASP A 479 -2.34 18.11 -2.00
CA ASP A 479 -2.07 18.53 -0.63
C ASP A 479 -1.44 17.42 0.23
N GLY A 480 -1.18 16.23 -0.33
CA GLY A 480 -0.65 15.10 0.41
C GLY A 480 -1.58 14.70 1.57
N LEU A 481 -2.86 14.50 1.28
CA LEU A 481 -3.88 14.19 2.26
C LEU A 481 -4.59 12.88 1.91
N VAL A 482 -4.89 12.08 2.92
CA VAL A 482 -5.75 10.91 2.76
C VAL A 482 -6.81 10.87 3.84
N LYS A 483 -7.94 10.26 3.51
CA LYS A 483 -8.97 9.91 4.48
C LYS A 483 -9.40 8.47 4.23
N PHE A 484 -9.59 7.75 5.31
CA PHE A 484 -10.11 6.40 5.30
C PHE A 484 -11.48 6.40 5.97
N ASP A 485 -12.52 6.05 5.24
CA ASP A 485 -13.84 5.84 5.81
C ASP A 485 -14.06 4.33 5.99
N THR A 486 -14.34 3.93 7.22
CA THR A 486 -14.90 2.63 7.50
C THR A 486 -16.41 2.70 7.28
N LEU A 487 -17.00 1.60 6.89
CA LEU A 487 -18.44 1.47 7.06
C LEU A 487 -18.76 1.71 8.54
N GLN A 488 -19.38 2.83 8.85
CA GLN A 488 -20.20 2.86 10.03
C GLN A 488 -21.33 1.86 9.79
N THR A 489 -21.08 0.60 10.11
CA THR A 489 -22.17 -0.21 10.61
C THR A 489 -22.67 0.59 11.80
N ASN A 490 -23.86 1.18 11.65
CA ASN A 490 -24.61 1.67 12.78
C ASN A 490 -24.95 0.47 13.66
N PHE A 491 -23.95 -0.08 14.34
CA PHE A 491 -24.13 -0.74 15.60
C PHE A 491 -24.36 0.37 16.64
N ALA A 492 -25.44 1.12 16.48
CA ALA A 492 -26.09 1.70 17.63
C ALA A 492 -26.35 0.50 18.55
N PRO A 493 -25.83 0.48 19.78
CA PRO A 493 -26.15 -0.59 20.70
C PRO A 493 -27.66 -0.61 20.86
N LEU A 494 -28.31 -1.69 20.40
CA LEU A 494 -29.70 -2.02 20.71
C LEU A 494 -29.87 -2.31 22.22
N LEU A 495 -29.15 -1.58 23.07
CA LEU A 495 -29.15 -1.75 24.52
C LEU A 495 -30.14 -0.82 25.22
N ASN A 496 -31.00 -0.06 24.51
CA ASN A 496 -32.03 0.77 25.17
C ASN A 496 -33.35 0.81 24.42
N ALA A 497 -33.80 -0.28 23.82
CA ALA A 497 -35.21 -0.45 23.53
C ALA A 497 -35.87 -1.20 24.70
N LYS A 498 -36.44 -0.44 25.64
CA LYS A 498 -37.35 -0.98 26.62
C LYS A 498 -38.48 -1.71 25.89
N ASN A 499 -38.59 -2.98 26.23
CA ASN A 499 -39.66 -3.89 25.88
C ASN A 499 -41.04 -3.25 25.95
N THR A 500 -41.74 -3.26 24.84
CA THR A 500 -43.16 -3.53 24.77
C THR A 500 -43.40 -4.50 23.63
N ALA A 501 -43.29 -5.77 23.94
CA ALA A 501 -43.74 -6.83 23.05
C ALA A 501 -45.26 -6.99 23.18
N PRO A 502 -45.99 -7.07 22.06
CA PRO A 502 -47.34 -7.64 22.12
C PRO A 502 -47.21 -9.17 22.18
N SER A 503 -47.80 -9.71 23.24
CA SER A 503 -47.95 -11.15 23.45
C SER A 503 -48.78 -11.77 22.32
N LEU A 504 -48.20 -12.68 21.56
CA LEU A 504 -48.89 -13.63 20.70
C LEU A 504 -49.01 -14.97 21.45
N PRO A 505 -50.09 -15.71 21.23
CA PRO A 505 -50.42 -16.87 22.06
C PRO A 505 -49.49 -18.03 21.82
N VAL A 506 -49.03 -18.63 22.89
CA VAL A 506 -48.29 -19.89 22.93
C VAL A 506 -49.21 -21.04 22.51
N THR A 507 -48.98 -21.58 21.33
CA THR A 507 -49.45 -22.96 20.99
C THR A 507 -48.27 -23.88 21.21
N THR A 508 -48.37 -24.68 22.27
CA THR A 508 -47.51 -25.83 22.50
C THR A 508 -47.77 -26.90 21.43
N ASN A 509 -46.82 -27.05 20.52
CA ASN A 509 -46.71 -28.29 19.74
C ASN A 509 -45.36 -28.91 20.07
N GLU A 510 -45.41 -30.10 20.66
CA GLU A 510 -44.28 -31.02 20.73
C GLU A 510 -43.86 -31.39 19.30
N SER A 511 -42.76 -30.80 18.83
CA SER A 511 -42.10 -31.20 17.60
C SER A 511 -40.82 -31.96 17.93
N GLY A 512 -40.66 -33.09 17.34
CA GLY A 512 -39.42 -33.88 17.33
C GLY A 512 -38.26 -33.12 16.74
N PRO A 513 -37.02 -33.65 16.71
CA PRO A 513 -35.83 -32.94 16.35
C PRO A 513 -36.02 -32.22 15.01
N GLU A 514 -35.93 -30.89 15.06
CA GLU A 514 -36.11 -30.01 13.90
C GLU A 514 -35.11 -30.39 12.81
N ALA A 515 -35.61 -30.72 11.63
CA ALA A 515 -34.77 -30.98 10.46
C ALA A 515 -33.96 -29.73 10.12
N CYS A 516 -32.69 -29.90 9.82
CA CYS A 516 -31.78 -28.81 9.42
C CYS A 516 -32.43 -27.98 8.30
N GLN A 517 -32.78 -26.73 8.62
CA GLN A 517 -33.36 -25.83 7.64
C GLN A 517 -32.26 -25.41 6.65
N ARG A 518 -32.48 -25.71 5.40
CA ARG A 518 -31.59 -25.42 4.29
C ARG A 518 -31.52 -23.92 4.02
N VAL A 519 -30.34 -23.39 3.75
CA VAL A 519 -30.22 -22.11 3.09
C VAL A 519 -30.65 -22.33 1.64
N GLU A 520 -31.72 -21.64 1.23
CA GLU A 520 -32.17 -21.66 -0.17
C GLU A 520 -31.06 -21.12 -1.07
N ASP A 521 -31.15 -21.34 -2.39
CA ASP A 521 -30.18 -20.94 -3.46
C ASP A 521 -29.82 -19.43 -3.51
N SER A 522 -29.69 -18.82 -2.36
CA SER A 522 -29.29 -17.41 -2.21
C SER A 522 -27.82 -17.29 -1.82
N ASP A 523 -27.15 -16.30 -2.36
CA ASP A 523 -25.79 -15.98 -2.01
C ASP A 523 -25.62 -15.69 -0.52
N ILE A 524 -24.72 -16.42 0.13
CA ILE A 524 -24.43 -16.31 1.56
C ILE A 524 -23.40 -15.21 1.77
N PRO A 525 -23.64 -14.22 2.66
CA PRO A 525 -22.61 -13.27 3.02
C PRO A 525 -21.37 -13.97 3.59
N ILE A 526 -20.17 -13.66 3.04
CA ILE A 526 -18.92 -14.33 3.44
C ILE A 526 -18.60 -14.15 4.93
N ASN A 527 -18.96 -13.02 5.50
CA ASN A 527 -18.77 -12.72 6.92
C ASN A 527 -19.65 -13.59 7.86
N SER A 528 -20.63 -14.32 7.33
CA SER A 528 -21.40 -15.32 8.06
C SER A 528 -20.80 -16.72 7.97
N THR A 529 -19.68 -16.91 7.29
CA THR A 529 -19.00 -18.20 7.10
C THR A 529 -17.66 -18.25 7.82
N VAL A 530 -17.28 -19.45 8.28
CA VAL A 530 -15.95 -19.77 8.81
C VAL A 530 -15.18 -20.54 7.75
N GLU A 531 -13.98 -20.07 7.41
CA GLU A 531 -13.06 -20.82 6.56
C GLU A 531 -12.11 -21.62 7.43
N ALA A 532 -11.99 -22.92 7.15
CA ALA A 532 -11.12 -23.80 7.90
C ALA A 532 -10.33 -24.73 6.99
N THR A 533 -9.09 -25.01 7.40
CA THR A 533 -8.14 -25.79 6.63
C THR A 533 -8.07 -27.23 7.15
N VAL A 534 -8.03 -28.17 6.23
CA VAL A 534 -7.78 -29.59 6.51
C VAL A 534 -6.32 -29.77 6.90
N THR A 535 -6.06 -30.27 8.09
CA THR A 535 -4.70 -30.46 8.61
C THR A 535 -4.08 -31.81 8.27
N GLY A 536 -4.92 -32.83 8.04
CA GLY A 536 -4.52 -34.16 7.60
C GLY A 536 -5.38 -34.62 6.42
N ALA A 537 -4.91 -35.50 5.58
CA ALA A 537 -5.67 -35.97 4.42
C ALA A 537 -7.01 -36.65 4.85
N LEU A 538 -8.12 -36.19 4.27
CA LEU A 538 -9.42 -36.83 4.40
C LEU A 538 -9.69 -37.62 3.12
N ASP A 539 -9.53 -38.96 3.20
CA ASP A 539 -9.68 -39.89 2.07
C ASP A 539 -10.79 -40.89 2.36
N SER A 540 -11.84 -40.88 1.53
CA SER A 540 -12.97 -41.79 1.67
C SER A 540 -12.61 -43.28 1.54
N ALA A 541 -11.40 -43.59 1.00
CA ALA A 541 -10.90 -44.98 0.95
C ALA A 541 -10.37 -45.47 2.31
N HIS A 542 -9.99 -44.57 3.21
CA HIS A 542 -9.38 -44.91 4.49
C HIS A 542 -10.18 -44.47 5.71
N LEU A 543 -11.14 -43.58 5.53
CA LEU A 543 -12.04 -43.12 6.60
C LEU A 543 -13.19 -44.09 6.83
N LYS A 544 -13.73 -44.09 8.05
CA LYS A 544 -14.89 -44.87 8.44
C LYS A 544 -15.92 -43.96 9.09
N PRO A 545 -17.23 -44.24 8.93
CA PRO A 545 -18.28 -43.56 9.69
C PRO A 545 -18.00 -43.55 11.19
N GLY A 546 -18.24 -42.41 11.84
CA GLY A 546 -17.94 -42.17 13.26
C GLY A 546 -16.52 -41.72 13.56
N LYS A 547 -15.64 -41.67 12.54
CA LYS A 547 -14.27 -41.13 12.75
C LYS A 547 -14.31 -39.62 13.03
N GLU A 548 -13.77 -39.20 14.17
CA GLU A 548 -13.60 -37.79 14.47
C GLU A 548 -12.57 -37.14 13.51
N ILE A 549 -12.90 -35.94 13.05
CA ILE A 549 -12.08 -35.07 12.21
C ILE A 549 -12.06 -33.67 12.81
N TRP A 550 -11.04 -32.93 12.48
CA TRP A 550 -10.90 -31.57 12.92
C TRP A 550 -10.23 -30.70 11.84
N LEU A 551 -10.67 -29.46 11.80
CA LEU A 551 -10.18 -28.43 10.89
C LEU A 551 -9.58 -27.30 11.73
N LYS A 552 -8.70 -26.53 11.13
CA LYS A 552 -8.13 -25.34 11.74
C LYS A 552 -8.75 -24.10 11.09
N ALA A 553 -9.42 -23.26 11.87
CA ALA A 553 -9.97 -22.00 11.40
C ALA A 553 -8.85 -21.12 10.83
N LYS A 554 -9.06 -20.62 9.63
CA LYS A 554 -8.11 -19.79 8.91
C LYS A 554 -8.23 -18.32 9.31
N TYR A 555 -9.46 -17.89 9.56
CA TYR A 555 -9.81 -16.53 10.00
C TYR A 555 -10.70 -16.56 11.21
N GLY A 556 -10.67 -15.45 11.95
CA GLY A 556 -11.59 -15.23 13.05
C GLY A 556 -13.02 -15.02 12.54
N TRP A 557 -13.98 -15.50 13.31
CA TRP A 557 -15.40 -15.34 13.09
C TRP A 557 -16.09 -15.07 14.44
N GLN A 558 -17.11 -14.22 14.46
CA GLN A 558 -17.81 -13.88 15.69
C GLN A 558 -19.33 -13.91 15.49
N GLN A 559 -19.98 -14.67 16.33
CA GLN A 559 -21.43 -14.63 16.55
C GLN A 559 -21.69 -14.43 18.04
N THR A 560 -22.95 -14.15 18.45
CA THR A 560 -23.33 -13.74 19.79
C THR A 560 -22.75 -14.61 20.92
N ASP A 561 -22.65 -15.90 20.73
CA ASP A 561 -22.29 -16.86 21.79
C ASP A 561 -20.96 -17.61 21.55
N CYS A 562 -20.35 -17.48 20.37
CA CYS A 562 -19.08 -18.10 20.04
C CYS A 562 -18.22 -17.18 19.18
N ARG A 563 -17.03 -16.85 19.68
CA ARG A 563 -15.98 -16.17 18.91
C ARG A 563 -14.90 -17.18 18.58
N VAL A 564 -14.79 -17.52 17.30
CA VAL A 564 -13.72 -18.35 16.75
C VAL A 564 -12.58 -17.45 16.32
N GLU A 565 -11.36 -17.70 16.76
CA GLU A 565 -10.16 -16.98 16.31
C GLU A 565 -9.39 -17.78 15.26
N ALA A 566 -8.53 -17.10 14.51
CA ALA A 566 -7.64 -17.79 13.58
C ALA A 566 -6.79 -18.83 14.35
N GLY A 567 -6.81 -20.06 13.87
CA GLY A 567 -6.13 -21.16 14.54
C GLY A 567 -6.99 -21.99 15.49
N SER A 568 -8.21 -21.56 15.83
CA SER A 568 -9.18 -22.37 16.59
C SER A 568 -9.52 -23.67 15.87
N ILE A 569 -9.87 -24.69 16.62
CA ILE A 569 -10.23 -26.00 16.08
C ILE A 569 -11.74 -26.11 15.90
N LEU A 570 -12.16 -26.56 14.73
CA LEU A 570 -13.52 -26.98 14.44
C LEU A 570 -13.55 -28.51 14.41
N TYR A 571 -14.43 -29.08 15.19
CA TYR A 571 -14.56 -30.54 15.35
C TYR A 571 -15.77 -31.04 14.59
N GLY A 572 -15.59 -32.20 13.99
CA GLY A 572 -16.67 -32.91 13.30
C GLY A 572 -16.39 -34.40 13.23
N HIS A 573 -17.24 -35.10 12.51
CA HIS A 573 -17.10 -36.53 12.28
C HIS A 573 -17.58 -36.94 10.90
N VAL A 574 -17.08 -38.07 10.45
CA VAL A 574 -17.45 -38.69 9.19
C VAL A 574 -18.80 -39.40 9.37
N THR A 575 -19.80 -39.08 8.56
CA THR A 575 -21.12 -39.79 8.57
C THR A 575 -21.18 -40.86 7.52
N ALA A 576 -20.56 -40.68 6.36
CA ALA A 576 -20.40 -41.70 5.33
C ALA A 576 -19.05 -41.57 4.62
N ALA A 577 -18.43 -42.71 4.28
CA ALA A 577 -17.24 -42.78 3.48
C ALA A 577 -17.29 -44.01 2.58
N VAL A 578 -17.40 -43.80 1.28
CA VAL A 578 -17.51 -44.86 0.28
C VAL A 578 -16.45 -44.64 -0.80
N SER A 579 -15.60 -45.64 -0.99
CA SER A 579 -14.71 -45.71 -2.15
C SER A 579 -15.23 -46.81 -3.11
N SER A 580 -15.17 -46.55 -4.39
CA SER A 580 -15.72 -47.49 -5.37
C SER A 580 -14.74 -47.70 -6.53
N LYS A 581 -14.85 -48.90 -7.15
CA LYS A 581 -14.18 -49.19 -8.41
C LYS A 581 -14.86 -48.45 -9.59
N ASP A 582 -16.13 -48.08 -9.41
CA ASP A 582 -16.86 -47.20 -10.33
C ASP A 582 -16.62 -45.75 -9.91
N PRO A 583 -15.95 -44.92 -10.77
CA PRO A 583 -15.58 -43.55 -10.40
C PRO A 583 -16.79 -42.63 -10.11
N ALA A 584 -17.99 -43.01 -10.54
CA ALA A 584 -19.19 -42.18 -10.32
C ALA A 584 -19.83 -42.30 -8.93
N SER A 585 -19.33 -43.19 -8.07
CA SER A 585 -20.01 -43.58 -6.81
C SER A 585 -19.18 -43.39 -5.54
N SER A 586 -18.04 -42.73 -5.59
CA SER A 586 -17.26 -42.43 -4.36
C SER A 586 -17.88 -41.24 -3.60
N GLU A 587 -17.93 -41.37 -2.27
CA GLU A 587 -18.64 -40.43 -1.40
C GLU A 587 -17.89 -40.22 -0.09
N LEU A 588 -17.93 -38.97 0.42
CA LEU A 588 -17.50 -38.60 1.77
C LEU A 588 -18.53 -37.62 2.34
N SER A 589 -19.19 -37.99 3.43
CA SER A 589 -20.13 -37.11 4.12
C SER A 589 -19.60 -36.74 5.49
N LEU A 590 -19.67 -35.46 5.81
CA LEU A 590 -19.06 -34.83 6.99
C LEU A 590 -20.12 -34.02 7.76
N VAL A 591 -19.97 -33.99 9.08
CA VAL A 591 -20.74 -33.11 9.98
C VAL A 591 -19.76 -32.40 10.88
N PHE A 592 -19.97 -31.12 11.10
CA PHE A 592 -19.20 -30.28 12.03
C PHE A 592 -20.13 -29.72 13.10
N ASP A 593 -19.89 -30.10 14.35
CA ASP A 593 -20.81 -29.91 15.46
C ASP A 593 -20.22 -29.27 16.72
N HIS A 594 -18.90 -29.01 16.75
CA HIS A 594 -18.25 -28.32 17.85
C HIS A 594 -17.14 -27.38 17.33
N ALA A 595 -16.86 -26.31 18.09
CA ALA A 595 -15.78 -25.36 17.82
C ALA A 595 -15.09 -24.91 19.10
N ASP A 596 -13.81 -24.55 19.01
CA ASP A 596 -13.12 -23.84 20.06
C ASP A 596 -13.49 -22.35 19.98
N CYS A 597 -14.29 -21.90 20.94
CA CYS A 597 -14.63 -20.49 21.13
C CYS A 597 -13.68 -19.85 22.15
N VAL A 598 -13.40 -18.55 22.02
CA VAL A 598 -12.53 -17.84 22.96
C VAL A 598 -12.98 -17.99 24.40
N GLY A 599 -12.11 -18.56 25.24
CA GLY A 599 -12.41 -18.86 26.64
C GLY A 599 -13.23 -20.11 26.89
N HIS A 600 -13.74 -20.78 25.86
CA HIS A 600 -14.60 -21.94 25.96
C HIS A 600 -14.25 -22.99 24.90
N PRO A 601 -13.38 -23.97 25.20
CA PRO A 601 -13.01 -25.00 24.24
C PRO A 601 -14.17 -25.98 23.98
N LYS A 602 -14.22 -26.48 22.78
CA LYS A 602 -15.15 -27.53 22.29
C LYS A 602 -16.63 -27.22 22.61
N GLN A 603 -17.10 -26.02 22.26
CA GLN A 603 -18.51 -25.64 22.40
C GLN A 603 -19.35 -26.26 21.30
N PRO A 604 -20.59 -26.70 21.60
CA PRO A 604 -21.51 -27.19 20.58
C PRO A 604 -21.91 -26.06 19.63
N VAL A 605 -21.81 -26.31 18.34
CA VAL A 605 -22.18 -25.38 17.25
C VAL A 605 -22.78 -26.20 16.11
N GLN A 606 -23.58 -25.57 15.26
CA GLN A 606 -24.04 -26.20 14.01
C GLN A 606 -23.37 -25.52 12.83
N LEU A 607 -22.58 -26.27 12.08
CA LEU A 607 -21.83 -25.78 10.92
C LEU A 607 -22.29 -26.58 9.68
N GLU A 608 -22.74 -25.85 8.66
CA GLU A 608 -23.09 -26.42 7.35
C GLU A 608 -21.94 -26.14 6.38
N LEU A 609 -21.48 -27.17 5.66
CA LEU A 609 -20.44 -27.05 4.66
C LEU A 609 -21.03 -26.48 3.37
N VAL A 610 -20.72 -25.25 3.04
CA VAL A 610 -21.26 -24.52 1.88
C VAL A 610 -20.30 -24.41 0.70
N GLY A 611 -19.01 -24.71 0.91
CA GLY A 611 -18.01 -24.65 -0.15
C GLY A 611 -16.74 -25.43 0.15
N LEU A 612 -16.05 -25.83 -0.94
CA LEU A 612 -14.78 -26.57 -0.92
C LEU A 612 -13.77 -25.89 -1.83
N ILE A 613 -12.53 -25.78 -1.36
CA ILE A 613 -11.41 -25.31 -2.18
C ILE A 613 -10.31 -26.38 -2.09
N ALA A 614 -9.76 -26.80 -3.23
CA ALA A 614 -8.58 -27.67 -3.21
C ALA A 614 -7.45 -27.04 -2.39
N ALA A 615 -6.62 -27.90 -1.78
CA ALA A 615 -5.30 -27.47 -1.40
C ALA A 615 -4.63 -26.82 -2.62
N ALA A 616 -3.85 -25.78 -2.39
CA ALA A 616 -3.01 -25.24 -3.45
C ALA A 616 -2.18 -26.38 -4.01
N ASP A 617 -2.35 -26.67 -5.30
CA ASP A 617 -1.37 -27.51 -5.97
C ASP A 617 -0.03 -26.79 -5.88
N GLU A 618 1.00 -27.46 -5.37
CA GLU A 618 2.36 -26.96 -5.34
C GLU A 618 2.89 -26.59 -6.75
N SER A 619 2.09 -26.84 -7.79
CA SER A 619 2.37 -26.61 -9.20
C SER A 619 1.89 -25.26 -9.77
N GLU A 620 1.04 -24.47 -9.11
CA GLU A 620 0.56 -23.20 -9.64
C GLU A 620 1.22 -21.98 -8.96
N SER A 621 2.04 -21.28 -9.73
CA SER A 621 2.88 -20.15 -9.31
C SER A 621 2.11 -19.00 -8.67
N ILE A 622 2.50 -18.64 -7.46
CA ILE A 622 2.02 -17.44 -6.75
C ILE A 622 2.66 -16.17 -7.34
N PHE A 623 3.78 -16.32 -8.03
CA PHE A 623 4.54 -15.21 -8.59
C PHE A 623 5.01 -15.55 -10.01
N GLY A 624 4.64 -14.73 -10.96
CA GLY A 624 5.38 -14.66 -12.22
C GLY A 624 6.84 -14.34 -11.90
N ALA A 625 7.77 -14.92 -12.64
CA ALA A 625 9.19 -14.65 -12.47
C ALA A 625 9.43 -13.15 -12.38
N LEU A 626 10.09 -12.70 -11.30
CA LEU A 626 10.60 -11.34 -11.20
C LEU A 626 11.44 -11.06 -12.45
N PRO A 627 11.13 -10.06 -13.28
CA PRO A 627 12.06 -9.62 -14.30
C PRO A 627 13.36 -9.23 -13.62
N ALA A 628 14.47 -9.65 -14.17
CA ALA A 628 15.79 -9.23 -13.72
C ALA A 628 15.80 -7.71 -13.60
N ALA A 629 16.32 -7.22 -12.47
CA ALA A 629 16.37 -5.83 -12.09
C ALA A 629 16.69 -4.93 -13.29
N VAL A 630 15.72 -4.15 -13.72
CA VAL A 630 15.95 -3.09 -14.69
C VAL A 630 16.43 -1.88 -13.91
N SER A 631 17.70 -1.61 -14.03
CA SER A 631 18.37 -0.42 -13.51
C SER A 631 17.87 0.81 -14.26
N GLY A 632 16.95 1.55 -13.70
CA GLY A 632 16.52 2.82 -14.28
C GLY A 632 15.20 3.32 -13.74
N GLY A 633 15.27 4.28 -12.84
CA GLY A 633 14.24 5.29 -12.62
C GLY A 633 12.81 4.87 -12.30
N GLY A 634 12.50 4.89 -11.02
CA GLY A 634 11.15 5.27 -10.48
C GLY A 634 9.90 4.50 -10.89
N ARG A 635 9.97 3.48 -11.70
CA ARG A 635 8.82 2.94 -12.43
C ARG A 635 8.18 1.66 -11.89
N GLN A 636 8.81 0.93 -11.00
CA GLN A 636 8.60 -0.52 -11.09
C GLN A 636 8.29 -1.27 -9.80
N ILE A 637 7.87 -0.62 -8.75
CA ILE A 637 7.55 -1.39 -7.56
C ILE A 637 6.23 -2.12 -7.73
N SER A 638 5.25 -1.47 -8.31
CA SER A 638 3.98 -2.14 -8.64
C SER A 638 4.18 -3.23 -9.69
N GLU A 639 5.07 -3.01 -10.67
CA GLU A 639 5.39 -4.02 -11.67
C GLU A 639 6.17 -5.19 -11.07
N VAL A 640 7.14 -4.92 -10.20
CA VAL A 640 7.87 -5.94 -9.44
C VAL A 640 6.94 -6.66 -8.48
N VAL A 641 6.10 -5.93 -7.75
CA VAL A 641 5.17 -6.50 -6.78
C VAL A 641 3.93 -7.07 -7.46
N ALA A 642 3.41 -6.47 -8.52
CA ALA A 642 2.33 -7.04 -9.30
C ALA A 642 2.79 -8.24 -10.15
N GLY A 643 4.03 -8.24 -10.66
CA GLY A 643 4.65 -9.43 -11.22
C GLY A 643 4.80 -10.57 -10.20
N THR A 644 4.99 -10.23 -8.93
CA THR A 644 5.03 -11.21 -7.83
C THR A 644 3.66 -11.63 -7.32
N THR A 645 2.61 -10.80 -7.47
CA THR A 645 1.25 -11.15 -7.04
C THR A 645 0.43 -11.85 -8.12
N GLY A 646 0.97 -11.97 -9.30
CA GLY A 646 0.26 -12.35 -10.50
C GLY A 646 0.02 -13.82 -10.72
N ARG A 647 -0.30 -14.60 -9.74
CA ARG A 647 -0.95 -15.92 -9.84
C ARG A 647 -0.95 -16.67 -8.53
N SER A 648 -1.43 -16.05 -7.52
CA SER A 648 -1.73 -16.79 -6.32
C SER A 648 -3.23 -16.89 -6.15
N ASP A 649 -3.76 -17.91 -6.70
CA ASP A 649 -5.13 -18.32 -6.40
C ASP A 649 -5.31 -18.81 -4.96
N ASN A 650 -4.28 -18.78 -4.11
CA ASN A 650 -4.30 -19.53 -2.86
C ASN A 650 -3.92 -18.80 -1.60
N LEU A 651 -3.50 -17.55 -1.69
CA LEU A 651 -3.10 -16.84 -0.48
C LEU A 651 -3.88 -15.53 -0.35
N ASN A 652 -4.99 -15.65 0.23
CA ASN A 652 -5.61 -14.98 1.30
C ASN A 652 -5.46 -13.49 1.49
N PRO A 653 -6.21 -12.95 2.27
CA PRO A 653 -7.64 -12.73 2.43
C PRO A 653 -8.10 -11.33 2.17
N GLY A 654 -7.40 -10.54 1.43
CA GLY A 654 -7.74 -9.14 1.22
C GLY A 654 -8.91 -8.92 0.26
N GLY A 655 -9.24 -9.86 -0.58
CA GLY A 655 -10.26 -9.68 -1.60
C GLY A 655 -11.37 -10.71 -1.55
N ARG A 656 -12.03 -10.87 -0.40
CA ARG A 656 -13.19 -11.79 -0.31
C ARG A 656 -14.35 -11.26 -1.13
N PRO A 657 -15.01 -12.09 -1.96
CA PRO A 657 -16.34 -11.78 -2.46
C PRO A 657 -17.26 -11.55 -1.27
N ASN A 658 -18.22 -10.66 -1.42
CA ASN A 658 -19.16 -10.38 -0.35
C ASN A 658 -20.11 -11.58 -0.07
N THR A 659 -20.17 -12.55 -1.00
CA THR A 659 -21.11 -13.68 -0.95
C THR A 659 -20.47 -14.97 -1.47
N VAL A 660 -20.95 -16.10 -0.96
CA VAL A 660 -20.61 -17.47 -1.40
C VAL A 660 -21.88 -18.17 -1.83
N HIS A 661 -21.86 -18.77 -3.00
CA HIS A 661 -22.97 -19.61 -3.47
C HIS A 661 -22.84 -21.01 -2.86
N PRO A 662 -23.89 -21.55 -2.22
CA PRO A 662 -23.86 -22.91 -1.65
C PRO A 662 -23.53 -23.99 -2.68
N GLY A 663 -22.71 -24.96 -2.30
CA GLY A 663 -22.28 -26.03 -3.20
C GLY A 663 -21.07 -25.70 -4.09
N VAL A 664 -20.48 -24.54 -3.91
CA VAL A 664 -19.29 -24.15 -4.69
C VAL A 664 -18.10 -25.07 -4.42
N VAL A 665 -17.48 -25.58 -5.50
CA VAL A 665 -16.27 -26.41 -5.44
C VAL A 665 -15.23 -25.79 -6.37
N ILE A 666 -14.10 -25.40 -5.82
CA ILE A 666 -13.04 -24.68 -6.54
C ILE A 666 -11.83 -25.59 -6.71
N ARG A 667 -11.33 -25.72 -7.93
CA ARG A 667 -10.13 -26.51 -8.33
C ARG A 667 -10.22 -28.01 -8.07
N MET A 668 -11.40 -28.54 -7.92
CA MET A 668 -11.65 -29.98 -7.85
C MET A 668 -12.61 -30.39 -8.98
N PRO A 669 -12.18 -30.46 -10.25
CA PRO A 669 -13.07 -30.57 -11.41
C PRO A 669 -13.92 -31.86 -11.44
N LYS A 670 -13.56 -32.84 -10.62
CA LYS A 670 -14.27 -34.12 -10.52
C LYS A 670 -15.03 -34.30 -9.21
N VAL A 671 -15.05 -33.25 -8.37
CA VAL A 671 -15.72 -33.26 -7.06
C VAL A 671 -16.96 -32.40 -7.11
N LYS A 672 -18.02 -32.83 -6.47
CA LYS A 672 -19.26 -32.07 -6.26
C LYS A 672 -19.57 -32.04 -4.78
N LEU A 673 -20.12 -30.94 -4.32
CA LEU A 673 -20.69 -30.79 -2.98
C LEU A 673 -22.21 -30.73 -3.10
N GLU A 674 -22.89 -31.69 -2.49
CA GLU A 674 -24.34 -31.80 -2.50
C GLU A 674 -24.83 -31.83 -1.06
N PRO A 675 -25.72 -30.94 -0.65
CA PRO A 675 -26.31 -30.98 0.67
C PRO A 675 -27.24 -32.15 0.83
N GLN A 676 -27.21 -32.81 1.99
CA GLN A 676 -28.10 -33.92 2.32
C GLN A 676 -29.26 -33.46 3.20
N ALA A 677 -30.47 -33.93 2.89
CA ALA A 677 -31.61 -33.77 3.77
C ALA A 677 -31.52 -34.79 4.94
N GLY A 678 -31.49 -34.29 6.19
CA GLY A 678 -31.44 -35.14 7.38
C GLY A 678 -31.51 -34.34 8.67
N PRO A 679 -31.60 -34.98 9.84
CA PRO A 679 -31.68 -34.30 11.13
C PRO A 679 -30.37 -33.66 11.58
N SER A 680 -29.25 -34.02 10.97
CA SER A 680 -27.95 -33.35 11.12
C SER A 680 -27.58 -32.67 9.82
N CYS A 681 -27.08 -31.44 9.87
CA CYS A 681 -26.61 -30.71 8.69
C CYS A 681 -25.39 -31.45 8.09
N SER A 682 -25.59 -32.61 7.50
CA SER A 682 -24.52 -33.35 6.84
C SER A 682 -24.47 -32.98 5.37
N ASP A 683 -23.27 -32.79 4.86
CA ASP A 683 -23.03 -32.45 3.48
C ASP A 683 -22.29 -33.58 2.79
N ARG A 684 -22.68 -33.83 1.57
CA ARG A 684 -22.19 -34.95 0.77
C ARG A 684 -21.24 -34.47 -0.29
N ILE A 685 -20.00 -34.95 -0.21
CA ILE A 685 -18.99 -34.72 -1.21
C ILE A 685 -18.91 -35.98 -2.08
N THR A 686 -19.14 -35.82 -3.38
CA THR A 686 -19.03 -36.92 -4.35
C THR A 686 -17.88 -36.67 -5.31
N SER A 687 -17.28 -37.73 -5.83
CA SER A 687 -16.18 -37.61 -6.77
C SER A 687 -16.28 -38.60 -7.92
N ALA A 688 -15.97 -38.16 -9.12
CA ALA A 688 -15.81 -39.03 -10.30
C ALA A 688 -14.42 -39.73 -10.32
N THR A 689 -13.79 -39.89 -9.15
CA THR A 689 -12.56 -40.66 -8.94
C THR A 689 -12.81 -41.84 -8.01
N ARG A 690 -11.79 -42.70 -7.81
CA ARG A 690 -11.94 -43.90 -6.97
C ARG A 690 -12.20 -43.60 -5.50
N SER A 691 -11.81 -42.44 -5.03
CA SER A 691 -12.11 -41.94 -3.68
C SER A 691 -12.28 -40.43 -3.72
N VAL A 692 -12.96 -39.87 -2.72
CA VAL A 692 -12.94 -38.46 -2.40
C VAL A 692 -11.69 -38.22 -1.57
N LEU A 693 -10.77 -37.40 -2.06
CA LEU A 693 -9.55 -37.03 -1.36
C LEU A 693 -9.48 -35.49 -1.17
N LEU A 694 -9.56 -35.06 0.08
CA LEU A 694 -9.24 -33.69 0.48
C LEU A 694 -7.85 -33.71 1.11
N GLY A 695 -6.85 -33.20 0.40
CA GLY A 695 -5.46 -33.16 0.86
C GLY A 695 -5.25 -32.17 2.02
N PRO A 696 -4.12 -32.27 2.74
CA PRO A 696 -3.72 -31.24 3.70
C PRO A 696 -3.67 -29.88 2.99
N GLY A 697 -4.19 -28.83 3.64
CA GLY A 697 -4.30 -27.51 3.04
C GLY A 697 -5.57 -27.27 2.22
N ALA A 698 -6.41 -28.29 1.95
CA ALA A 698 -7.74 -28.04 1.40
C ALA A 698 -8.59 -27.22 2.38
N GLU A 699 -9.41 -26.32 1.85
CA GLU A 699 -10.21 -25.40 2.65
C GLU A 699 -11.70 -25.73 2.55
N LEU A 700 -12.34 -25.72 3.69
CA LEU A 700 -13.78 -25.89 3.84
C LEU A 700 -14.39 -24.56 4.26
N ILE A 701 -15.49 -24.18 3.61
CA ILE A 701 -16.28 -23.02 3.96
C ILE A 701 -17.51 -23.48 4.69
N LEU A 702 -17.64 -23.07 5.93
CA LEU A 702 -18.67 -23.50 6.84
C LEU A 702 -19.56 -22.32 7.22
N LEU A 703 -20.87 -22.48 7.05
CA LEU A 703 -21.87 -21.54 7.53
C LEU A 703 -22.29 -21.95 8.95
N MET A 704 -22.15 -21.04 9.90
CA MET A 704 -22.66 -21.26 11.23
C MET A 704 -24.16 -20.95 11.27
N LYS A 705 -24.95 -21.89 11.76
CA LYS A 705 -26.37 -21.70 12.01
C LYS A 705 -26.59 -21.27 13.45
N ASN A 706 -27.57 -20.40 13.64
CA ASN A 706 -27.97 -20.01 14.99
C ASN A 706 -28.45 -21.27 15.75
N HIS A 707 -27.96 -21.42 16.96
CA HIS A 707 -28.54 -22.42 17.88
C HIS A 707 -29.96 -21.98 18.19
N PRO A 708 -30.93 -22.92 18.18
CA PRO A 708 -32.32 -22.60 18.52
C PRO A 708 -32.47 -22.02 19.93
#